data_5d521f7900e830a7dd6ab081241d0dbb
#
_entry.id   5d521f7900e830a7dd6ab081241d0dbb
#
_cell.length_a   1.000
_cell.length_b   1.000
_cell.length_c   1.000
_cell.angle_alpha   90.00
_cell.angle_beta   90.00
_cell.angle_gamma   90.00
#
_symmetry.space_group_name_H-M   'P 1'
#
loop_
_entity.id
_entity.type
_entity.pdbx_description
1 polymer ?
#
loop_
_entity_poly.entity_id
_entity_poly.type
_entity_poly.pdbx_seq_one_letter_code
_entity_poly.pdbx_strand_id
1 'polypeptide(L)'
;MKNKKWYVISTFVLGCIVMNFAGRILSDRLQLPLWLDSFGTVTAAYVLGPFCGAMVGMTVNLTYGILYSWTNMFCALVSAMVGITTGICAKKGFLKNLYGVLSTSFLVAVLSVTLSVPFNYLYCDGSTQNIWGDGVIESMEKVGFNSFFSHCMGQFYLDFLDKVITIVLVFSLIKLLQKKIVSKRQHTLLMMFLCILALGVIRGETVTAKTVTEQEDYSSYLQTVYGRENGIPGGCANDIVQTKDGVLWIGTYGGLYRYNGTKFQWINEYESIKTVNCLYTDEEGRLWVGTNDSGLSIFINDTVANVITEKQGLASDSVRCIIQCADGNYYVGTAGALSIVTLAGGLNVKKTMEDIVYVKSMDADANGTVAAVTDDGKLYFIRQGKIMDIVEPSEGADFSCCKFDENGLLYAGTSQNEILCYGCDTGEWKYRETKGCEELSNIKSLYFLDNGAMFVCADNGVGYFVEQTDFKMINTDTFNSSIDHMLMDYQGNLWFTSSRLGVLRLCKSVFTSLQTGAIQENQVVNSVTKWQNRFYIGTDSGLEVMDEETREEYTDDVTETLAGTRIRCIRTDSCGNLWICTTGKGIYEITAKGETFVYDNASGANGNKYRTVEELKNGTILAAGDAGLTFIRDGEITKVTGESDGLTVPKILCVLEQEDGTIFAGTDGNGIAVIKNGKVNDVYNKEDGLSSEVILRMVKNEDGGVFIVTSNGICYMDTEGKIRSLDKFPYYNNYDIVEGIDHTLFIPGSAGIYVVDKEELLSRRKLEYKLLNSDAGLNWALTPNAWNYVDEDMNFYFSTDTGVICMNLKNYEVSVRSYRMQMKSVKIDDVSHFVRRGEVIYLERGAEKLEIFPEIINYSVNIPYVSVYLEGYDSEPQVMSQSEMSSVIYTNLPVGTYKFHIAVLDHKGQNPVVESVYTIEKRQRSTITGGLWFI
;
A
#
# COMPACT_ATOMS: atom_id res chain seq x y z
N MET A 1 18.52 -35.85 -51.33
CA MET A 1 19.13 -35.98 -50.00
C MET A 1 19.41 -34.64 -49.29
N LYS A 2 19.72 -33.53 -50.01
CA LYS A 2 19.97 -32.18 -49.38
C LYS A 2 18.72 -31.60 -48.69
N ASN A 3 17.52 -31.72 -49.24
CA ASN A 3 16.30 -31.14 -48.68
C ASN A 3 15.86 -31.81 -47.37
N LYS A 4 16.09 -33.12 -47.16
CA LYS A 4 15.76 -33.81 -45.90
C LYS A 4 16.59 -33.31 -44.69
N LYS A 5 17.82 -32.86 -44.91
CA LYS A 5 18.67 -32.29 -43.84
C LYS A 5 18.15 -30.93 -43.33
N TRP A 6 17.66 -30.08 -44.24
CA TRP A 6 17.11 -28.78 -43.87
C TRP A 6 15.85 -28.88 -43.03
N TYR A 7 14.90 -29.75 -43.41
CA TYR A 7 13.69 -29.94 -42.60
C TYR A 7 13.99 -30.38 -41.17
N VAL A 8 14.95 -31.28 -40.97
CA VAL A 8 15.34 -31.77 -39.64
C VAL A 8 15.95 -30.63 -38.80
N ILE A 9 16.80 -29.77 -39.40
CA ILE A 9 17.41 -28.62 -38.70
C ILE A 9 16.35 -27.59 -38.36
N SER A 10 15.46 -27.24 -39.29
CA SER A 10 14.40 -26.29 -39.06
C SER A 10 13.44 -26.74 -37.95
N THR A 11 13.01 -28.02 -37.95
CA THR A 11 12.16 -28.59 -36.90
C THR A 11 12.86 -28.56 -35.53
N PHE A 12 14.16 -28.86 -35.50
CA PHE A 12 14.94 -28.80 -34.26
C PHE A 12 15.06 -27.40 -33.71
N VAL A 13 15.34 -26.41 -34.59
CA VAL A 13 15.39 -24.98 -34.22
C VAL A 13 14.06 -24.49 -33.68
N LEU A 14 12.94 -24.86 -34.36
CA LEU A 14 11.59 -24.51 -33.89
C LEU A 14 11.30 -25.13 -32.51
N GLY A 15 11.66 -26.41 -32.29
CA GLY A 15 11.57 -27.04 -30.98
C GLY A 15 12.36 -26.33 -29.89
N CYS A 16 13.56 -25.82 -30.20
CA CYS A 16 14.36 -25.05 -29.26
C CYS A 16 13.75 -23.67 -28.95
N ILE A 17 13.09 -23.03 -29.92
CA ILE A 17 12.35 -21.79 -29.70
C ILE A 17 11.16 -22.04 -28.75
N VAL A 18 10.37 -23.06 -29.00
CA VAL A 18 9.24 -23.47 -28.13
C VAL A 18 9.71 -23.77 -26.71
N MET A 19 10.86 -24.44 -26.56
CA MET A 19 11.43 -24.73 -25.23
C MET A 19 11.79 -23.47 -24.45
N ASN A 20 12.30 -22.43 -25.09
CA ASN A 20 12.60 -21.16 -24.44
C ASN A 20 11.32 -20.46 -23.98
N PHE A 21 10.28 -20.43 -24.82
CA PHE A 21 8.98 -19.87 -24.44
C PHE A 21 8.37 -20.63 -23.25
N ALA A 22 8.37 -21.96 -23.30
CA ALA A 22 7.86 -22.78 -22.21
C ALA A 22 8.64 -22.60 -20.91
N GLY A 23 9.98 -22.49 -21.01
CA GLY A 23 10.85 -22.23 -19.85
C GLY A 23 10.56 -20.89 -19.20
N ARG A 24 10.38 -19.83 -19.98
CA ARG A 24 10.05 -18.50 -19.46
C ARG A 24 8.67 -18.46 -18.81
N ILE A 25 7.65 -19.00 -19.46
CA ILE A 25 6.29 -19.10 -18.88
C ILE A 25 6.33 -19.89 -17.56
N LEU A 26 7.10 -20.97 -17.49
CA LEU A 26 7.25 -21.76 -16.27
C LEU A 26 7.94 -20.97 -15.16
N SER A 27 8.98 -20.22 -15.49
CA SER A 27 9.71 -19.37 -14.55
C SER A 27 8.83 -18.25 -14.00
N ASP A 28 8.11 -17.56 -14.88
CA ASP A 28 7.22 -16.45 -14.50
C ASP A 28 6.07 -16.97 -13.62
N ARG A 29 5.47 -18.11 -13.96
CA ARG A 29 4.39 -18.71 -13.15
C ARG A 29 4.82 -19.23 -11.78
N LEU A 30 6.01 -19.81 -11.69
CA LEU A 30 6.55 -20.35 -10.44
C LEU A 30 7.37 -19.33 -9.64
N GLN A 31 7.50 -18.12 -10.13
CA GLN A 31 8.32 -17.03 -9.54
C GLN A 31 9.73 -17.50 -9.14
N LEU A 32 10.37 -18.23 -10.06
CA LEU A 32 11.68 -18.80 -9.81
C LEU A 32 12.79 -17.73 -9.85
N PRO A 33 13.90 -17.91 -9.09
CA PRO A 33 15.08 -17.02 -9.15
C PRO A 33 15.92 -17.26 -10.41
N LEU A 34 15.28 -17.48 -11.55
CA LEU A 34 15.91 -17.75 -12.86
C LEU A 34 14.91 -17.48 -13.98
N TRP A 35 15.42 -17.30 -15.20
CA TRP A 35 14.60 -16.99 -16.37
C TRP A 35 14.16 -18.21 -17.17
N LEU A 36 14.95 -19.26 -17.20
CA LEU A 36 14.77 -20.51 -18.00
C LEU A 36 14.54 -20.28 -19.52
N ASP A 37 14.73 -19.06 -20.00
CA ASP A 37 14.50 -18.64 -21.38
C ASP A 37 15.67 -19.00 -22.34
N SER A 38 16.74 -19.55 -21.79
CA SER A 38 17.97 -19.86 -22.50
C SER A 38 18.15 -21.36 -22.79
N PHE A 39 17.26 -22.23 -22.34
CA PHE A 39 17.41 -23.69 -22.46
C PHE A 39 17.51 -24.17 -23.92
N GLY A 40 16.61 -23.69 -24.78
CA GLY A 40 16.65 -23.98 -26.21
C GLY A 40 17.83 -23.31 -26.92
N THR A 41 18.21 -22.10 -26.48
CA THR A 41 19.40 -21.37 -27.00
C THR A 41 20.68 -22.19 -26.77
N VAL A 42 20.89 -22.65 -25.53
CA VAL A 42 22.05 -23.48 -25.15
C VAL A 42 22.04 -24.83 -25.87
N THR A 43 20.86 -25.47 -25.97
CA THR A 43 20.69 -26.75 -26.71
C THR A 43 21.02 -26.58 -28.18
N ALA A 44 20.49 -25.57 -28.87
CA ALA A 44 20.78 -25.27 -30.27
C ALA A 44 22.28 -24.95 -30.49
N ALA A 45 22.86 -24.14 -29.56
CA ALA A 45 24.27 -23.78 -29.59
C ALA A 45 25.19 -25.00 -29.46
N TYR A 46 24.84 -25.95 -28.58
CA TYR A 46 25.60 -27.15 -28.36
C TYR A 46 25.51 -28.15 -29.55
N VAL A 47 24.28 -28.35 -30.05
CA VAL A 47 24.00 -29.40 -31.11
C VAL A 47 24.31 -28.88 -32.52
N LEU A 48 23.88 -27.68 -32.84
CA LEU A 48 23.96 -27.10 -34.20
C LEU A 48 25.09 -26.04 -34.34
N GLY A 49 25.61 -25.54 -33.23
CA GLY A 49 26.72 -24.59 -33.23
C GLY A 49 26.29 -23.14 -32.96
N PRO A 50 27.26 -22.22 -32.82
CA PRO A 50 27.05 -20.86 -32.26
C PRO A 50 26.04 -20.03 -33.06
N PHE A 51 26.00 -20.15 -34.34
CA PHE A 51 25.09 -19.37 -35.21
C PHE A 51 23.60 -19.77 -34.98
N CYS A 52 23.32 -21.07 -34.93
CA CYS A 52 21.95 -21.52 -34.63
C CYS A 52 21.50 -21.18 -33.22
N GLY A 53 22.41 -21.26 -32.23
CA GLY A 53 22.13 -20.81 -30.88
C GLY A 53 21.78 -19.31 -30.81
N ALA A 54 22.56 -18.48 -31.46
CA ALA A 54 22.29 -17.05 -31.55
C ALA A 54 20.93 -16.74 -32.20
N MET A 55 20.62 -17.41 -33.31
CA MET A 55 19.32 -17.24 -33.97
C MET A 55 18.13 -17.63 -33.08
N VAL A 56 18.22 -18.73 -32.35
CA VAL A 56 17.15 -19.16 -31.44
C VAL A 56 16.93 -18.12 -30.33
N GLY A 57 18.00 -17.67 -29.68
CA GLY A 57 17.90 -16.67 -28.60
C GLY A 57 17.36 -15.32 -29.08
N MET A 58 17.85 -14.84 -30.24
CA MET A 58 17.34 -13.60 -30.83
C MET A 58 15.86 -13.69 -31.18
N THR A 59 15.43 -14.77 -31.83
CA THR A 59 14.05 -14.92 -32.30
C THR A 59 13.09 -14.85 -31.12
N VAL A 60 13.39 -15.52 -30.00
CA VAL A 60 12.54 -15.52 -28.82
C VAL A 60 12.36 -14.11 -28.24
N ASN A 61 13.47 -13.41 -27.98
CA ASN A 61 13.40 -12.09 -27.37
C ASN A 61 12.86 -11.01 -28.31
N LEU A 62 13.09 -11.11 -29.63
CA LEU A 62 12.43 -10.23 -30.58
C LEU A 62 10.92 -10.47 -30.63
N THR A 63 10.47 -11.72 -30.55
CA THR A 63 9.04 -12.04 -30.49
C THR A 63 8.41 -11.49 -29.20
N TYR A 64 9.08 -11.65 -28.05
CA TYR A 64 8.62 -11.03 -26.79
C TYR A 64 8.63 -9.50 -26.86
N GLY A 65 9.62 -8.89 -27.52
CA GLY A 65 9.70 -7.46 -27.75
C GLY A 65 8.53 -6.89 -28.54
N ILE A 66 8.03 -7.66 -29.50
CA ILE A 66 6.89 -7.26 -30.34
C ILE A 66 5.55 -7.50 -29.61
N LEU A 67 5.42 -8.59 -28.82
CA LEU A 67 4.14 -9.02 -28.25
C LEU A 67 3.87 -8.39 -26.86
N TYR A 68 4.89 -8.10 -26.06
CA TYR A 68 4.71 -7.72 -24.64
C TYR A 68 5.39 -6.39 -24.27
N SER A 69 6.69 -6.23 -24.54
CA SER A 69 7.43 -5.01 -24.18
C SER A 69 8.65 -4.80 -25.06
N TRP A 70 8.76 -3.61 -25.64
CA TRP A 70 9.87 -3.21 -26.50
C TRP A 70 11.26 -3.38 -25.83
N THR A 71 11.34 -3.32 -24.50
CA THR A 71 12.57 -3.53 -23.73
C THR A 71 13.17 -4.91 -23.96
N ASN A 72 12.36 -5.94 -24.19
CA ASN A 72 12.82 -7.29 -24.51
C ASN A 72 13.59 -7.36 -25.86
N MET A 73 13.42 -6.40 -26.76
CA MET A 73 14.18 -6.37 -28.02
C MET A 73 15.69 -6.22 -27.79
N PHE A 74 16.10 -5.49 -26.75
CA PHE A 74 17.52 -5.34 -26.37
C PHE A 74 18.07 -6.65 -25.76
N CYS A 75 17.25 -7.42 -25.06
CA CYS A 75 17.63 -8.74 -24.57
C CYS A 75 17.92 -9.74 -25.69
N ALA A 76 17.50 -9.46 -26.95
CA ALA A 76 17.85 -10.27 -28.09
C ALA A 76 19.37 -10.28 -28.34
N LEU A 77 20.08 -9.16 -28.13
CA LEU A 77 21.53 -9.10 -28.25
C LEU A 77 22.21 -9.95 -27.16
N VAL A 78 21.73 -9.88 -25.93
CA VAL A 78 22.22 -10.67 -24.79
C VAL A 78 22.07 -12.16 -25.10
N SER A 79 20.88 -12.59 -25.53
CA SER A 79 20.61 -13.98 -25.87
C SER A 79 21.40 -14.50 -27.07
N ALA A 80 21.68 -13.62 -28.05
CA ALA A 80 22.60 -13.95 -29.14
C ALA A 80 24.02 -14.23 -28.64
N MET A 81 24.53 -13.39 -27.73
CA MET A 81 25.86 -13.58 -27.12
C MET A 81 25.92 -14.86 -26.26
N VAL A 82 24.87 -15.20 -25.54
CA VAL A 82 24.74 -16.48 -24.81
C VAL A 82 24.89 -17.66 -25.79
N GLY A 83 24.16 -17.63 -26.91
CA GLY A 83 24.21 -18.67 -27.94
C GLY A 83 25.59 -18.79 -28.61
N ILE A 84 26.21 -17.67 -28.97
CA ILE A 84 27.54 -17.63 -29.58
C ILE A 84 28.58 -18.18 -28.61
N THR A 85 28.64 -17.67 -27.42
CA THR A 85 29.64 -18.06 -26.37
C THR A 85 29.53 -19.53 -26.02
N THR A 86 28.31 -19.99 -25.74
CA THR A 86 28.07 -21.41 -25.43
C THR A 86 28.49 -22.31 -26.59
N GLY A 87 28.13 -21.93 -27.83
CA GLY A 87 28.48 -22.70 -29.02
C GLY A 87 29.98 -22.75 -29.31
N ILE A 88 30.73 -21.65 -29.07
CA ILE A 88 32.18 -21.61 -29.16
C ILE A 88 32.82 -22.50 -28.07
N CYS A 89 32.35 -22.41 -26.82
CA CYS A 89 32.83 -23.27 -25.72
C CYS A 89 32.56 -24.74 -26.00
N ALA A 90 31.39 -25.07 -26.54
CA ALA A 90 31.07 -26.43 -26.97
C ALA A 90 32.03 -26.96 -28.05
N LYS A 91 32.29 -26.18 -29.08
CA LYS A 91 33.23 -26.52 -30.15
C LYS A 91 34.67 -26.69 -29.64
N LYS A 92 35.11 -25.89 -28.68
CA LYS A 92 36.45 -26.00 -28.06
C LYS A 92 36.51 -27.11 -27.00
N GLY A 93 35.40 -27.82 -26.72
CA GLY A 93 35.36 -28.98 -25.88
C GLY A 93 35.23 -28.65 -24.35
N PHE A 94 34.97 -27.39 -23.98
CA PHE A 94 34.76 -27.01 -22.58
C PHE A 94 33.55 -27.76 -21.98
N LEU A 95 32.51 -28.02 -22.75
CA LEU A 95 31.30 -28.72 -22.28
C LEU A 95 31.46 -30.27 -22.27
N LYS A 96 32.69 -30.78 -22.16
CA LYS A 96 32.93 -32.22 -22.00
C LYS A 96 33.03 -32.69 -20.56
N ASN A 97 33.37 -31.79 -19.64
CA ASN A 97 33.53 -32.10 -18.23
C ASN A 97 32.86 -31.01 -17.36
N LEU A 98 32.61 -31.30 -16.09
CA LEU A 98 31.90 -30.42 -15.16
C LEU A 98 32.61 -29.08 -14.97
N TYR A 99 33.94 -29.06 -14.85
CA TYR A 99 34.71 -27.81 -14.69
C TYR A 99 34.53 -26.87 -15.88
N GLY A 100 34.59 -27.42 -17.11
CA GLY A 100 34.33 -26.64 -18.31
C GLY A 100 32.88 -26.15 -18.42
N VAL A 101 31.91 -26.93 -17.94
CA VAL A 101 30.50 -26.49 -17.81
C VAL A 101 30.38 -25.30 -16.87
N LEU A 102 30.93 -25.39 -15.65
CA LEU A 102 30.90 -24.30 -14.69
C LEU A 102 31.64 -23.05 -15.18
N SER A 103 32.83 -23.24 -15.82
CA SER A 103 33.58 -22.12 -16.42
C SER A 103 32.80 -21.45 -17.56
N THR A 104 32.09 -22.22 -18.37
CA THR A 104 31.24 -21.70 -19.45
C THR A 104 30.04 -20.95 -18.87
N SER A 105 29.39 -21.48 -17.84
CA SER A 105 28.28 -20.82 -17.15
C SER A 105 28.69 -19.46 -16.57
N PHE A 106 29.85 -19.41 -15.88
CA PHE A 106 30.37 -18.17 -15.31
C PHE A 106 30.69 -17.14 -16.40
N LEU A 107 31.39 -17.55 -17.50
CA LEU A 107 31.69 -16.67 -18.60
C LEU A 107 30.44 -16.11 -19.28
N VAL A 108 29.45 -16.94 -19.47
CA VAL A 108 28.17 -16.53 -20.07
C VAL A 108 27.40 -15.58 -19.15
N ALA A 109 27.39 -15.82 -17.85
CA ALA A 109 26.74 -14.94 -16.88
C ALA A 109 27.41 -13.56 -16.83
N VAL A 110 28.75 -13.50 -16.77
CA VAL A 110 29.49 -12.22 -16.78
C VAL A 110 29.22 -11.42 -18.06
N LEU A 111 29.20 -12.07 -19.22
CA LEU A 111 28.89 -11.41 -20.48
C LEU A 111 27.43 -10.94 -20.55
N SER A 112 26.50 -11.72 -20.03
CA SER A 112 25.09 -11.37 -19.93
C SER A 112 24.90 -10.10 -19.08
N VAL A 113 25.45 -10.07 -17.87
CA VAL A 113 25.40 -8.92 -16.95
C VAL A 113 26.02 -7.67 -17.56
N THR A 114 27.21 -7.81 -18.18
CA THR A 114 27.91 -6.66 -18.80
C THR A 114 27.07 -5.98 -19.89
N LEU A 115 26.22 -6.74 -20.57
CA LEU A 115 25.34 -6.21 -21.62
C LEU A 115 23.98 -5.77 -21.09
N SER A 116 23.41 -6.45 -20.08
CA SER A 116 22.05 -6.19 -19.59
C SER A 116 22.00 -5.05 -18.58
N VAL A 117 22.97 -4.95 -17.67
CA VAL A 117 22.92 -3.96 -16.57
C VAL A 117 22.90 -2.51 -17.05
N PRO A 118 23.77 -2.07 -17.97
CA PRO A 118 23.72 -0.68 -18.43
C PRO A 118 22.37 -0.33 -19.07
N PHE A 119 21.76 -1.30 -19.74
CA PHE A 119 20.46 -1.12 -20.36
C PHE A 119 19.34 -1.07 -19.32
N ASN A 120 19.29 -2.04 -18.39
CA ASN A 120 18.30 -2.07 -17.32
C ASN A 120 18.38 -0.83 -16.43
N TYR A 121 19.60 -0.38 -16.13
CA TYR A 121 19.82 0.83 -15.34
C TYR A 121 19.30 2.11 -16.02
N LEU A 122 19.43 2.21 -17.34
CA LEU A 122 19.05 3.40 -18.11
C LEU A 122 17.57 3.41 -18.52
N TYR A 123 16.94 2.24 -18.69
CA TYR A 123 15.62 2.15 -19.32
C TYR A 123 14.56 1.37 -18.53
N CYS A 124 14.96 0.71 -17.44
CA CYS A 124 14.06 -0.08 -16.59
C CYS A 124 14.17 0.31 -15.10
N ASP A 125 14.57 1.55 -14.82
CA ASP A 125 14.78 2.10 -13.47
C ASP A 125 15.65 1.19 -12.57
N GLY A 126 16.55 0.43 -13.17
CA GLY A 126 17.43 -0.50 -12.48
C GLY A 126 16.78 -1.80 -12.03
N SER A 127 15.49 -2.00 -12.12
CA SER A 127 14.82 -3.25 -11.75
C SER A 127 15.26 -4.41 -12.62
N THR A 128 15.49 -5.57 -12.01
CA THR A 128 15.73 -6.82 -12.74
C THR A 128 14.43 -7.42 -13.28
N GLN A 129 13.28 -6.89 -12.93
CA GLN A 129 11.94 -7.45 -13.21
C GLN A 129 11.77 -8.88 -12.65
N ASN A 130 12.50 -9.22 -11.60
CA ASN A 130 12.40 -10.49 -10.88
C ASN A 130 12.58 -10.25 -9.39
N ILE A 131 11.62 -10.70 -8.58
CA ILE A 131 11.55 -10.45 -7.12
C ILE A 131 12.85 -10.81 -6.40
N TRP A 132 13.50 -11.91 -6.80
CA TRP A 132 14.74 -12.36 -6.18
C TRP A 132 15.95 -11.48 -6.50
N GLY A 133 16.03 -11.01 -7.73
CA GLY A 133 17.10 -10.07 -8.15
C GLY A 133 16.93 -8.71 -7.49
N ASP A 134 15.71 -8.21 -7.47
CA ASP A 134 15.38 -6.93 -6.84
C ASP A 134 15.58 -7.00 -5.33
N GLY A 135 15.30 -8.15 -4.67
CA GLY A 135 15.61 -8.40 -3.26
C GLY A 135 17.11 -8.38 -2.94
N VAL A 136 17.98 -8.87 -3.87
CA VAL A 136 19.44 -8.76 -3.72
C VAL A 136 19.88 -7.30 -3.85
N ILE A 137 19.32 -6.55 -4.81
CA ILE A 137 19.61 -5.11 -4.97
C ILE A 137 19.29 -4.37 -3.67
N GLU A 138 18.07 -4.52 -3.17
CA GLU A 138 17.61 -3.88 -1.95
C GLU A 138 18.50 -4.24 -0.74
N SER A 139 18.85 -5.52 -0.59
CA SER A 139 19.74 -5.97 0.49
C SER A 139 21.13 -5.36 0.42
N MET A 140 21.69 -5.23 -0.80
CA MET A 140 23.00 -4.62 -1.01
C MET A 140 22.99 -3.11 -0.75
N GLU A 141 21.92 -2.42 -1.16
CA GLU A 141 21.75 -0.99 -0.90
C GLU A 141 21.57 -0.69 0.58
N LYS A 142 20.82 -1.54 1.32
CA LYS A 142 20.69 -1.45 2.78
C LYS A 142 22.02 -1.57 3.53
N VAL A 143 22.96 -2.35 3.00
CA VAL A 143 24.32 -2.48 3.57
C VAL A 143 25.23 -1.31 3.16
N GLY A 144 24.75 -0.37 2.31
CA GLY A 144 25.49 0.84 1.92
C GLY A 144 26.35 0.69 0.68
N PHE A 145 26.11 -0.30 -0.17
CA PHE A 145 26.77 -0.38 -1.47
C PHE A 145 26.18 0.63 -2.45
N ASN A 146 27.03 1.10 -3.40
CA ASN A 146 26.59 2.00 -4.46
C ASN A 146 25.48 1.34 -5.30
N SER A 147 24.43 2.11 -5.65
CA SER A 147 23.26 1.63 -6.39
C SER A 147 23.62 0.89 -7.68
N PHE A 148 24.52 1.43 -8.51
CA PHE A 148 24.97 0.75 -9.71
C PHE A 148 25.61 -0.62 -9.43
N PHE A 149 26.41 -0.72 -8.36
CA PHE A 149 27.03 -1.99 -7.97
C PHE A 149 25.99 -2.99 -7.46
N SER A 150 25.01 -2.53 -6.69
CA SER A 150 23.90 -3.33 -6.20
C SER A 150 23.08 -3.93 -7.36
N HIS A 151 22.81 -3.13 -8.39
CA HIS A 151 22.13 -3.58 -9.62
C HIS A 151 22.98 -4.60 -10.40
N CYS A 152 24.29 -4.41 -10.48
CA CYS A 152 25.18 -5.40 -11.06
C CYS A 152 25.11 -6.75 -10.32
N MET A 153 25.06 -6.72 -8.99
CA MET A 153 25.01 -7.93 -8.16
C MET A 153 23.64 -8.63 -8.24
N GLY A 154 22.55 -7.90 -8.21
CA GLY A 154 21.20 -8.47 -8.37
C GLY A 154 21.02 -9.17 -9.72
N GLN A 155 21.43 -8.52 -10.80
CA GLN A 155 21.41 -9.11 -12.14
C GLN A 155 22.38 -10.29 -12.27
N PHE A 156 23.58 -10.19 -11.66
CA PHE A 156 24.56 -11.28 -11.68
C PHE A 156 24.03 -12.52 -10.93
N TYR A 157 23.37 -12.34 -9.80
CA TYR A 157 22.74 -13.41 -9.05
C TYR A 157 21.76 -14.22 -9.90
N LEU A 158 20.83 -13.55 -10.58
CA LEU A 158 19.84 -14.18 -11.44
C LEU A 158 20.50 -14.85 -12.65
N ASP A 159 21.32 -14.12 -13.40
CA ASP A 159 21.97 -14.63 -14.61
C ASP A 159 22.92 -15.79 -14.31
N PHE A 160 23.64 -15.74 -13.19
CA PHE A 160 24.54 -16.83 -12.80
C PHE A 160 23.77 -18.10 -12.45
N LEU A 161 22.72 -18.01 -11.65
CA LEU A 161 21.88 -19.16 -11.29
C LEU A 161 21.21 -19.76 -12.55
N ASP A 162 20.60 -18.91 -13.37
CA ASP A 162 19.92 -19.32 -14.59
C ASP A 162 20.89 -20.02 -15.56
N LYS A 163 22.08 -19.48 -15.79
CA LYS A 163 23.05 -20.05 -16.74
C LYS A 163 23.71 -21.32 -16.21
N VAL A 164 24.01 -21.39 -14.89
CA VAL A 164 24.53 -22.61 -14.29
C VAL A 164 23.51 -23.74 -14.39
N ILE A 165 22.27 -23.51 -13.95
CA ILE A 165 21.21 -24.52 -13.99
C ILE A 165 20.91 -24.95 -15.42
N THR A 166 20.72 -23.99 -16.33
CA THR A 166 20.40 -24.28 -17.73
C THR A 166 21.50 -25.08 -18.43
N ILE A 167 22.78 -24.66 -18.29
CA ILE A 167 23.89 -25.34 -18.97
C ILE A 167 24.15 -26.73 -18.34
N VAL A 168 24.02 -26.87 -17.02
CA VAL A 168 24.15 -28.18 -16.33
C VAL A 168 23.03 -29.14 -16.75
N LEU A 169 21.81 -28.66 -16.82
CA LEU A 169 20.65 -29.47 -17.28
C LEU A 169 20.83 -29.91 -18.73
N VAL A 170 21.20 -29.01 -19.63
CA VAL A 170 21.47 -29.36 -21.05
C VAL A 170 22.61 -30.34 -21.17
N PHE A 171 23.72 -30.13 -20.44
CA PHE A 171 24.85 -31.04 -20.42
C PHE A 171 24.43 -32.43 -19.91
N SER A 172 23.67 -32.53 -18.83
CA SER A 172 23.19 -33.76 -18.24
C SER A 172 22.26 -34.52 -19.22
N LEU A 173 21.32 -33.78 -19.82
CA LEU A 173 20.38 -34.34 -20.81
C LEU A 173 21.12 -34.89 -22.02
N ILE A 174 22.09 -34.16 -22.57
CA ILE A 174 22.88 -34.62 -23.70
C ILE A 174 23.75 -35.83 -23.35
N LYS A 175 24.36 -35.87 -22.17
CA LYS A 175 25.09 -37.04 -21.68
C LYS A 175 24.22 -38.27 -21.52
N LEU A 176 23.00 -38.11 -20.98
CA LEU A 176 22.02 -39.19 -20.89
C LEU A 176 21.62 -39.73 -22.27
N LEU A 177 21.41 -38.84 -23.24
CA LEU A 177 21.09 -39.19 -24.59
C LEU A 177 22.26 -39.87 -25.33
N GLN A 178 23.51 -39.51 -25.00
CA GLN A 178 24.73 -40.14 -25.58
C GLN A 178 25.04 -41.50 -24.96
N LYS A 179 24.67 -41.75 -23.70
CA LYS A 179 25.00 -43.00 -22.94
C LYS A 179 24.12 -44.19 -23.26
N LYS A 180 23.01 -44.03 -23.98
CA LYS A 180 22.06 -45.13 -24.33
C LYS A 180 21.66 -45.06 -25.79
N ILE A 181 22.04 -46.03 -26.54
CA ILE A 181 21.35 -46.77 -27.59
C ILE A 181 19.93 -46.22 -27.89
N VAL A 182 19.86 -45.00 -28.43
CA VAL A 182 18.61 -44.51 -28.96
C VAL A 182 18.85 -44.20 -30.44
N SER A 183 18.12 -44.87 -31.33
CA SER A 183 18.19 -44.64 -32.76
C SER A 183 17.82 -43.22 -33.12
N LYS A 184 18.32 -42.68 -34.24
CA LYS A 184 17.99 -41.35 -34.76
C LYS A 184 16.51 -41.04 -34.80
N ARG A 185 15.66 -42.04 -34.94
CA ARG A 185 14.19 -41.95 -34.96
C ARG A 185 13.60 -41.71 -33.54
N GLN A 186 14.26 -42.24 -32.51
CA GLN A 186 13.81 -42.10 -31.12
C GLN A 186 14.23 -40.74 -30.52
N HIS A 187 15.34 -40.12 -30.99
CA HIS A 187 15.70 -38.74 -30.63
C HIS A 187 14.65 -37.75 -31.13
N THR A 188 14.14 -37.92 -32.33
CA THR A 188 13.08 -37.08 -32.89
C THR A 188 11.78 -37.28 -32.13
N LEU A 189 11.43 -38.52 -31.76
CA LEU A 189 10.25 -38.82 -30.96
C LEU A 189 10.33 -38.29 -29.53
N LEU A 190 11.52 -38.32 -28.88
CA LEU A 190 11.72 -37.78 -27.56
C LEU A 190 11.64 -36.24 -27.57
N MET A 191 12.18 -35.59 -28.59
CA MET A 191 12.05 -34.13 -28.77
C MET A 191 10.60 -33.75 -29.08
N MET A 192 9.86 -34.55 -29.88
CA MET A 192 8.42 -34.34 -30.07
C MET A 192 7.65 -34.54 -28.78
N PHE A 193 7.99 -35.55 -27.95
CA PHE A 193 7.36 -35.77 -26.65
C PHE A 193 7.64 -34.60 -25.68
N LEU A 194 8.87 -34.08 -25.64
CA LEU A 194 9.20 -32.88 -24.86
C LEU A 194 8.48 -31.63 -25.37
N CYS A 195 8.33 -31.46 -26.67
CA CYS A 195 7.52 -30.41 -27.26
C CYS A 195 6.03 -30.57 -26.94
N ILE A 196 5.50 -31.81 -26.95
CA ILE A 196 4.10 -32.12 -26.56
C ILE A 196 3.90 -31.85 -25.05
N LEU A 197 4.88 -32.21 -24.20
CA LEU A 197 4.87 -31.90 -22.78
C LEU A 197 4.91 -30.36 -22.53
N ALA A 198 5.74 -29.63 -23.29
CA ALA A 198 5.76 -28.17 -23.25
C ALA A 198 4.45 -27.55 -23.75
N LEU A 199 3.84 -28.11 -24.80
CA LEU A 199 2.53 -27.68 -25.28
C LEU A 199 1.40 -28.10 -24.34
N GLY A 200 1.54 -29.19 -23.59
CA GLY A 200 0.63 -29.62 -22.54
C GLY A 200 0.66 -28.66 -21.33
N VAL A 201 1.83 -28.15 -20.99
CA VAL A 201 1.98 -27.09 -19.97
C VAL A 201 1.35 -25.77 -20.45
N ILE A 202 1.39 -25.47 -21.74
CA ILE A 202 0.75 -24.30 -22.33
C ILE A 202 -0.78 -24.46 -22.43
N ARG A 203 -1.30 -25.69 -22.57
CA ARG A 203 -2.73 -26.02 -22.66
C ARG A 203 -3.34 -26.54 -21.35
N GLY A 204 -2.54 -26.89 -20.37
CA GLY A 204 -3.05 -27.23 -19.05
C GLY A 204 -3.84 -26.04 -18.53
N GLU A 205 -5.14 -26.27 -18.28
CA GLU A 205 -5.96 -25.36 -17.54
C GLU A 205 -5.14 -24.79 -16.38
N THR A 206 -5.25 -23.50 -16.18
CA THR A 206 -4.65 -22.78 -15.07
C THR A 206 -5.06 -23.43 -13.75
N VAL A 207 -4.33 -24.48 -13.34
CA VAL A 207 -4.18 -24.70 -11.90
C VAL A 207 -3.26 -23.55 -11.48
N THR A 208 -3.89 -22.43 -11.22
CA THR A 208 -3.28 -21.42 -10.38
C THR A 208 -2.86 -22.16 -9.12
N ALA A 209 -1.56 -22.42 -8.96
CA ALA A 209 -1.02 -22.45 -7.62
C ALA A 209 -1.40 -21.06 -7.08
N LYS A 210 -2.52 -21.03 -6.33
CA LYS A 210 -2.91 -19.91 -5.54
C LYS A 210 -1.70 -19.63 -4.65
N THR A 211 -0.84 -18.69 -5.04
CA THR A 211 -0.18 -17.93 -4.01
C THR A 211 -1.36 -17.44 -3.20
N VAL A 212 -1.44 -17.85 -1.97
CA VAL A 212 -2.24 -17.15 -0.97
C VAL A 212 -1.53 -15.79 -0.88
N THR A 213 -1.83 -14.90 -1.83
CA THR A 213 -1.78 -13.48 -1.57
C THR A 213 -2.74 -13.35 -0.41
N GLU A 214 -2.25 -12.95 0.75
CA GLU A 214 -3.12 -12.50 1.84
C GLU A 214 -4.18 -11.65 1.17
N GLN A 215 -5.42 -12.14 1.25
CA GLN A 215 -6.55 -11.57 0.56
C GLN A 215 -6.71 -10.17 1.16
N GLU A 216 -6.49 -9.12 0.37
CA GLU A 216 -6.59 -7.74 0.87
C GLU A 216 -8.00 -7.54 1.43
N ASP A 217 -8.07 -7.33 2.75
CA ASP A 217 -9.31 -7.00 3.43
C ASP A 217 -9.45 -5.47 3.47
N TYR A 218 -10.24 -4.95 2.55
CA TYR A 218 -10.49 -3.52 2.44
C TYR A 218 -11.31 -2.95 3.61
N SER A 219 -11.95 -3.78 4.43
CA SER A 219 -12.66 -3.36 5.64
C SER A 219 -11.71 -2.84 6.73
N SER A 220 -10.44 -3.24 6.68
CA SER A 220 -9.39 -2.80 7.61
C SER A 220 -8.73 -1.46 7.23
N TYR A 221 -9.10 -0.87 6.10
CA TYR A 221 -8.50 0.38 5.62
C TYR A 221 -8.97 1.58 6.46
N LEU A 222 -8.05 2.51 6.72
CA LEU A 222 -8.37 3.76 7.39
C LEU A 222 -9.31 4.61 6.53
N GLN A 223 -10.43 5.01 7.10
CA GLN A 223 -11.46 5.80 6.44
C GLN A 223 -11.26 7.29 6.74
N THR A 224 -11.38 8.12 5.69
CA THR A 224 -11.37 9.59 5.82
C THR A 224 -12.46 10.17 4.92
N VAL A 225 -13.43 10.87 5.50
CA VAL A 225 -14.49 11.54 4.76
C VAL A 225 -14.14 13.02 4.55
N TYR A 226 -14.19 13.47 3.30
CA TYR A 226 -14.01 14.86 2.91
C TYR A 226 -15.38 15.44 2.50
N GLY A 227 -15.93 16.27 3.36
CA GLY A 227 -17.24 16.90 3.19
C GLY A 227 -17.17 18.41 3.37
N ARG A 228 -18.29 18.98 3.81
CA ARG A 228 -18.48 20.43 3.96
C ARG A 228 -17.45 21.10 4.87
N GLU A 229 -17.02 20.43 5.94
CA GLU A 229 -16.16 21.02 6.96
C GLU A 229 -14.67 20.93 6.62
N ASN A 230 -14.28 20.01 5.75
CA ASN A 230 -12.86 19.65 5.55
C ASN A 230 -12.44 19.54 4.08
N GLY A 231 -13.02 20.32 3.19
CA GLY A 231 -12.47 20.42 1.84
C GLY A 231 -13.46 20.66 0.71
N ILE A 232 -14.70 20.14 0.80
CA ILE A 232 -15.72 20.28 -0.26
C ILE A 232 -16.94 21.03 0.30
N PRO A 233 -16.97 22.38 0.19
CA PRO A 233 -18.01 23.21 0.85
C PRO A 233 -19.45 22.85 0.49
N GLY A 234 -19.70 22.32 -0.71
CA GLY A 234 -21.01 21.85 -1.14
C GLY A 234 -21.46 20.56 -0.46
N GLY A 235 -20.53 19.79 0.10
CA GLY A 235 -20.80 18.49 0.72
C GLY A 235 -21.32 17.44 -0.28
N CYS A 236 -21.07 17.60 -1.57
CA CYS A 236 -21.47 16.68 -2.63
C CYS A 236 -20.31 16.46 -3.60
N ALA A 237 -20.18 15.24 -4.13
CA ALA A 237 -19.24 14.91 -5.19
C ALA A 237 -19.92 13.94 -6.15
N ASN A 238 -19.99 14.34 -7.43
CA ASN A 238 -20.69 13.55 -8.46
C ASN A 238 -19.76 12.56 -9.14
N ASP A 239 -18.48 12.93 -9.34
CA ASP A 239 -17.51 12.10 -10.03
C ASP A 239 -16.08 12.42 -9.57
N ILE A 240 -15.15 11.46 -9.77
CA ILE A 240 -13.75 11.59 -9.44
C ILE A 240 -12.87 10.88 -10.46
N VAL A 241 -11.81 11.56 -10.93
CA VAL A 241 -10.82 10.97 -11.83
C VAL A 241 -9.40 11.38 -11.42
N GLN A 242 -8.41 10.62 -11.86
CA GLN A 242 -6.99 10.95 -11.70
C GLN A 242 -6.33 11.20 -13.04
N THR A 243 -5.65 12.34 -13.18
CA THR A 243 -4.84 12.64 -14.37
C THR A 243 -3.46 11.95 -14.29
N LYS A 244 -2.77 11.84 -15.44
CA LYS A 244 -1.47 11.13 -15.53
C LYS A 244 -0.36 11.68 -14.63
N ASP A 245 -0.42 12.96 -14.26
CA ASP A 245 0.47 13.58 -13.28
C ASP A 245 0.18 13.17 -11.82
N GLY A 246 -0.94 12.48 -11.60
CA GLY A 246 -1.37 11.95 -10.32
C GLY A 246 -2.38 12.81 -9.58
N VAL A 247 -2.71 13.99 -10.10
CA VAL A 247 -3.70 14.89 -9.48
C VAL A 247 -5.10 14.29 -9.54
N LEU A 248 -5.83 14.38 -8.42
CA LEU A 248 -7.25 14.03 -8.37
C LEU A 248 -8.11 15.24 -8.73
N TRP A 249 -9.13 14.98 -9.53
CA TRP A 249 -10.15 15.95 -9.93
C TRP A 249 -11.51 15.46 -9.47
N ILE A 250 -12.25 16.34 -8.79
CA ILE A 250 -13.56 16.01 -8.22
C ILE A 250 -14.59 16.97 -8.82
N GLY A 251 -15.58 16.40 -9.48
CA GLY A 251 -16.72 17.11 -10.05
C GLY A 251 -17.86 17.24 -9.03
N THR A 252 -18.38 18.45 -8.88
CA THR A 252 -19.49 18.74 -7.97
C THR A 252 -20.53 19.66 -8.66
N TYR A 253 -21.73 19.77 -8.11
CA TYR A 253 -22.69 20.78 -8.54
C TYR A 253 -22.25 22.21 -8.20
N GLY A 254 -21.24 22.38 -7.36
CA GLY A 254 -20.60 23.66 -7.04
C GLY A 254 -19.38 23.98 -7.90
N GLY A 255 -19.02 23.11 -8.86
CA GLY A 255 -17.89 23.26 -9.76
C GLY A 255 -16.85 22.15 -9.69
N LEU A 256 -15.66 22.42 -10.21
CA LEU A 256 -14.54 21.48 -10.29
C LEU A 256 -13.53 21.75 -9.18
N TYR A 257 -13.09 20.71 -8.51
CA TYR A 257 -12.03 20.74 -7.49
C TYR A 257 -10.82 19.93 -7.93
N ARG A 258 -9.64 20.48 -7.66
CA ARG A 258 -8.34 19.85 -7.84
C ARG A 258 -7.77 19.47 -6.48
N TYR A 259 -7.26 18.26 -6.29
CA TYR A 259 -6.70 17.79 -5.03
C TYR A 259 -5.35 17.09 -5.24
N ASN A 260 -4.35 17.46 -4.43
CA ASN A 260 -2.98 16.95 -4.51
C ASN A 260 -2.57 16.12 -3.28
N GLY A 261 -3.53 15.85 -2.37
CA GLY A 261 -3.30 15.16 -1.11
C GLY A 261 -3.23 16.08 0.11
N THR A 262 -3.00 17.38 -0.08
CA THR A 262 -2.95 18.37 1.03
C THR A 262 -4.08 19.36 1.00
N LYS A 263 -4.46 19.86 -0.18
CA LYS A 263 -5.45 20.96 -0.30
C LYS A 263 -6.39 20.75 -1.49
N PHE A 264 -7.69 20.91 -1.23
CA PHE A 264 -8.70 21.07 -2.28
C PHE A 264 -8.62 22.50 -2.83
N GLN A 265 -8.37 22.60 -4.13
CA GLN A 265 -8.39 23.85 -4.85
C GLN A 265 -9.64 23.93 -5.71
N TRP A 266 -10.53 24.89 -5.45
CA TRP A 266 -11.69 25.15 -6.27
C TRP A 266 -11.27 25.89 -7.53
N ILE A 267 -11.63 25.34 -8.71
CA ILE A 267 -11.39 25.95 -10.02
C ILE A 267 -12.67 26.71 -10.41
N ASN A 268 -12.71 28.01 -10.22
CA ASN A 268 -13.89 28.84 -10.42
C ASN A 268 -13.73 29.93 -11.50
N GLU A 269 -12.61 29.90 -12.21
CA GLU A 269 -12.23 30.92 -13.20
C GLU A 269 -13.03 30.81 -14.50
N TYR A 270 -13.69 29.66 -14.74
CA TYR A 270 -14.38 29.35 -16.00
C TYR A 270 -15.87 29.08 -15.78
N GLU A 271 -16.74 29.84 -16.50
CA GLU A 271 -18.19 29.61 -16.44
C GLU A 271 -18.60 28.24 -16.96
N SER A 272 -17.81 27.65 -17.89
CA SER A 272 -18.13 26.39 -18.56
C SER A 272 -17.94 25.13 -17.70
N ILE A 273 -17.60 25.27 -16.40
CA ILE A 273 -17.34 24.14 -15.49
C ILE A 273 -18.00 24.29 -14.12
N LYS A 274 -19.08 25.06 -14.02
CA LYS A 274 -19.72 25.36 -12.74
C LYS A 274 -20.57 24.25 -12.16
N THR A 275 -21.20 23.43 -13.00
CA THR A 275 -22.10 22.34 -12.57
C THR A 275 -21.64 21.02 -13.16
N VAL A 276 -20.60 20.42 -12.55
CA VAL A 276 -19.97 19.23 -13.10
C VAL A 276 -20.79 17.99 -12.78
N ASN A 277 -21.18 17.23 -13.82
CA ASN A 277 -21.85 15.95 -13.70
C ASN A 277 -20.89 14.78 -13.77
N CYS A 278 -19.98 14.79 -14.76
CA CYS A 278 -19.07 13.70 -15.03
C CYS A 278 -17.69 14.19 -15.44
N LEU A 279 -16.69 13.37 -15.17
CA LEU A 279 -15.30 13.58 -15.50
C LEU A 279 -14.76 12.37 -16.29
N TYR A 280 -13.80 12.62 -17.18
CA TYR A 280 -13.10 11.56 -17.89
C TYR A 280 -11.66 11.98 -18.16
N THR A 281 -10.72 11.05 -18.03
CA THR A 281 -9.32 11.27 -18.44
C THR A 281 -9.00 10.38 -19.63
N ASP A 282 -8.55 10.97 -20.73
CA ASP A 282 -8.22 10.22 -21.93
C ASP A 282 -6.79 9.67 -21.95
N GLU A 283 -6.50 8.86 -22.97
CA GLU A 283 -5.17 8.23 -23.12
C GLU A 283 -4.01 9.24 -23.26
N GLU A 284 -4.26 10.46 -23.72
CA GLU A 284 -3.26 11.52 -23.76
C GLU A 284 -3.14 12.30 -22.43
N GLY A 285 -4.01 12.01 -21.46
CA GLY A 285 -4.01 12.65 -20.14
C GLY A 285 -4.75 13.99 -20.08
N ARG A 286 -5.63 14.28 -21.06
CA ARG A 286 -6.52 15.44 -21.01
C ARG A 286 -7.69 15.14 -20.09
N LEU A 287 -8.10 16.14 -19.34
CA LEU A 287 -9.29 16.06 -18.50
C LEU A 287 -10.51 16.57 -19.28
N TRP A 288 -11.53 15.75 -19.39
CA TRP A 288 -12.81 16.05 -19.99
C TRP A 288 -13.83 16.29 -18.88
N VAL A 289 -14.53 17.41 -18.95
CA VAL A 289 -15.49 17.86 -17.94
C VAL A 289 -16.86 18.02 -18.57
N GLY A 290 -17.76 17.12 -18.23
CA GLY A 290 -19.17 17.17 -18.64
C GLY A 290 -20.00 17.90 -17.58
N THR A 291 -20.80 18.85 -18.03
CA THR A 291 -21.60 19.72 -17.13
C THR A 291 -23.10 19.51 -17.32
N ASN A 292 -23.89 20.05 -16.42
CA ASN A 292 -25.35 19.95 -16.47
C ASN A 292 -25.98 20.92 -17.45
N ASP A 293 -25.31 22.04 -17.79
CA ASP A 293 -25.92 23.17 -18.53
C ASP A 293 -24.94 23.93 -19.44
N SER A 294 -23.66 23.57 -19.44
CA SER A 294 -22.61 24.30 -20.17
C SER A 294 -21.86 23.43 -21.18
N GLY A 295 -22.39 22.25 -21.49
CA GLY A 295 -21.82 21.30 -22.43
C GLY A 295 -20.58 20.58 -21.90
N LEU A 296 -19.61 20.43 -22.79
CA LEU A 296 -18.39 19.64 -22.56
C LEU A 296 -17.15 20.52 -22.69
N SER A 297 -16.32 20.54 -21.67
CA SER A 297 -15.03 21.25 -21.63
C SER A 297 -13.84 20.30 -21.58
N ILE A 298 -12.75 20.65 -22.28
CA ILE A 298 -11.47 19.90 -22.25
C ILE A 298 -10.43 20.75 -21.54
N PHE A 299 -9.84 20.19 -20.49
CA PHE A 299 -8.76 20.79 -19.73
C PHE A 299 -7.40 20.23 -20.17
N ILE A 300 -6.47 21.14 -20.36
CA ILE A 300 -5.06 20.83 -20.60
C ILE A 300 -4.22 21.78 -19.75
N ASN A 301 -3.31 21.26 -18.94
CA ASN A 301 -2.45 22.07 -18.08
C ASN A 301 -3.25 23.04 -17.16
N ASP A 302 -4.23 22.53 -16.46
CA ASP A 302 -5.12 23.26 -15.54
C ASP A 302 -5.90 24.43 -16.18
N THR A 303 -6.03 24.45 -17.49
CA THR A 303 -6.77 25.48 -18.25
C THR A 303 -7.80 24.89 -19.20
N VAL A 304 -8.92 25.58 -19.43
CA VAL A 304 -9.90 25.21 -20.45
C VAL A 304 -9.31 25.45 -21.84
N ALA A 305 -9.05 24.37 -22.57
CA ALA A 305 -8.51 24.43 -23.93
C ALA A 305 -9.62 24.52 -24.99
N ASN A 306 -10.70 23.79 -24.79
CA ASN A 306 -11.82 23.71 -25.74
C ASN A 306 -13.14 23.56 -24.98
N VAL A 307 -14.22 24.08 -25.60
CA VAL A 307 -15.62 23.91 -25.15
C VAL A 307 -16.48 23.56 -26.35
N ILE A 308 -17.41 22.60 -26.17
CA ILE A 308 -18.42 22.25 -27.16
C ILE A 308 -19.79 22.19 -26.51
N THR A 309 -20.78 22.80 -27.14
CA THR A 309 -22.16 22.94 -26.67
C THR A 309 -23.15 22.55 -27.77
N GLU A 310 -24.44 22.64 -27.49
CA GLU A 310 -25.50 22.46 -28.49
C GLU A 310 -25.27 23.38 -29.71
N LYS A 311 -24.73 24.59 -29.51
CA LYS A 311 -24.45 25.56 -30.60
C LYS A 311 -23.40 25.05 -31.58
N GLN A 312 -22.52 24.15 -31.15
CA GLN A 312 -21.53 23.47 -31.97
C GLN A 312 -21.96 22.05 -32.38
N GLY A 313 -23.22 21.67 -32.12
CA GLY A 313 -23.81 20.41 -32.55
C GLY A 313 -23.87 19.29 -31.53
N LEU A 314 -23.53 19.53 -30.27
CA LEU A 314 -23.77 18.55 -29.20
C LEU A 314 -25.27 18.32 -29.03
N ALA A 315 -25.70 17.12 -28.77
CA ALA A 315 -27.13 16.79 -28.69
C ALA A 315 -27.85 17.45 -27.49
N SER A 316 -27.11 17.76 -26.42
CA SER A 316 -27.56 18.53 -25.27
C SER A 316 -26.39 19.11 -24.50
N ASP A 317 -26.56 20.30 -23.91
CA ASP A 317 -25.57 20.90 -22.99
C ASP A 317 -25.52 20.17 -21.62
N SER A 318 -26.48 19.28 -21.37
CA SER A 318 -26.45 18.40 -20.18
C SER A 318 -25.71 17.07 -20.48
N VAL A 319 -24.42 17.02 -20.19
CA VAL A 319 -23.56 15.85 -20.40
C VAL A 319 -23.59 14.97 -19.15
N ARG A 320 -23.75 13.66 -19.34
CA ARG A 320 -23.95 12.68 -18.27
C ARG A 320 -22.78 11.69 -18.11
N CYS A 321 -22.19 11.25 -19.21
CA CYS A 321 -21.06 10.34 -19.20
C CYS A 321 -20.22 10.51 -20.48
N ILE A 322 -18.94 10.15 -20.40
CA ILE A 322 -17.95 10.29 -21.49
C ILE A 322 -17.08 9.06 -21.51
N ILE A 323 -16.82 8.51 -22.69
CA ILE A 323 -15.87 7.41 -22.86
C ILE A 323 -15.08 7.54 -24.17
N GLN A 324 -13.80 7.28 -24.16
CA GLN A 324 -12.97 7.09 -25.36
C GLN A 324 -13.09 5.66 -25.86
N CYS A 325 -13.37 5.47 -27.13
CA CYS A 325 -13.44 4.17 -27.76
C CYS A 325 -12.15 3.86 -28.54
N ALA A 326 -11.81 2.60 -28.69
CA ALA A 326 -10.65 2.13 -29.44
C ALA A 326 -10.62 2.59 -30.92
N ASP A 327 -11.74 3.08 -31.46
CA ASP A 327 -11.84 3.69 -32.80
C ASP A 327 -11.30 5.14 -32.84
N GLY A 328 -10.80 5.67 -31.71
CA GLY A 328 -10.26 7.02 -31.53
C GLY A 328 -11.30 8.12 -31.40
N ASN A 329 -12.60 7.80 -31.33
CA ASN A 329 -13.68 8.75 -31.08
C ASN A 329 -14.10 8.74 -29.61
N TYR A 330 -14.75 9.83 -29.21
CA TYR A 330 -15.34 9.98 -27.88
C TYR A 330 -16.85 9.86 -27.97
N TYR A 331 -17.41 8.99 -27.17
CA TYR A 331 -18.87 8.85 -27.05
C TYR A 331 -19.32 9.68 -25.85
N VAL A 332 -20.21 10.61 -26.08
CA VAL A 332 -20.69 11.58 -25.07
C VAL A 332 -22.17 11.36 -24.87
N GLY A 333 -22.52 10.78 -23.74
CA GLY A 333 -23.87 10.59 -23.28
C GLY A 333 -24.45 11.90 -22.74
N THR A 334 -25.59 12.33 -23.27
CA THR A 334 -26.25 13.56 -22.84
C THR A 334 -27.67 13.29 -22.36
N ALA A 335 -28.33 14.28 -21.77
CA ALA A 335 -29.76 14.23 -21.46
C ALA A 335 -30.64 14.22 -22.74
N GLY A 336 -30.08 14.64 -23.88
CA GLY A 336 -30.63 14.42 -25.21
C GLY A 336 -30.14 13.09 -25.80
N ALA A 337 -29.69 13.11 -27.06
CA ALA A 337 -29.18 11.94 -27.74
C ALA A 337 -27.69 11.67 -27.45
N LEU A 338 -27.19 10.48 -27.80
CA LEU A 338 -25.79 10.12 -27.74
C LEU A 338 -25.01 10.83 -28.87
N SER A 339 -23.99 11.61 -28.52
CA SER A 339 -23.11 12.30 -29.47
C SER A 339 -21.76 11.59 -29.60
N ILE A 340 -21.29 11.40 -30.85
CA ILE A 340 -19.93 10.90 -31.14
C ILE A 340 -19.08 12.10 -31.52
N VAL A 341 -18.05 12.36 -30.75
CA VAL A 341 -17.16 13.52 -30.85
C VAL A 341 -15.76 13.07 -31.29
N THR A 342 -15.08 13.90 -32.05
CA THR A 342 -13.71 13.65 -32.51
C THR A 342 -12.82 14.86 -32.28
N LEU A 343 -11.53 14.62 -32.05
CA LEU A 343 -10.49 15.65 -32.01
C LEU A 343 -9.71 15.78 -33.34
N ALA A 344 -10.00 14.93 -34.32
CA ALA A 344 -9.36 15.00 -35.62
C ALA A 344 -9.80 16.28 -36.36
N GLY A 345 -8.86 17.23 -36.50
CA GLY A 345 -9.15 18.54 -37.09
C GLY A 345 -9.83 19.57 -36.18
N GLY A 346 -9.77 19.32 -34.86
CA GLY A 346 -10.39 20.10 -33.79
C GLY A 346 -11.55 19.37 -33.12
N LEU A 347 -12.04 19.91 -32.01
CA LEU A 347 -13.16 19.33 -31.28
C LEU A 347 -14.49 19.53 -32.08
N ASN A 348 -15.07 18.43 -32.60
CA ASN A 348 -16.26 18.47 -33.44
C ASN A 348 -17.17 17.27 -33.17
N VAL A 349 -18.48 17.45 -33.31
CA VAL A 349 -19.45 16.34 -33.33
C VAL A 349 -19.39 15.65 -34.69
N LYS A 350 -19.05 14.38 -34.69
CA LYS A 350 -18.98 13.55 -35.89
C LYS A 350 -20.35 12.95 -36.29
N LYS A 351 -21.13 12.57 -35.28
CA LYS A 351 -22.43 11.93 -35.45
C LYS A 351 -23.25 12.04 -34.18
N THR A 352 -24.55 12.21 -34.33
CA THR A 352 -25.55 12.08 -33.26
C THR A 352 -26.39 10.82 -33.50
N MET A 353 -26.64 10.04 -32.45
CA MET A 353 -27.44 8.82 -32.47
C MET A 353 -28.76 9.11 -31.77
N GLU A 354 -29.74 9.60 -32.54
CA GLU A 354 -31.03 10.07 -32.02
C GLU A 354 -31.88 8.96 -31.35
N ASP A 355 -31.63 7.70 -31.70
CA ASP A 355 -32.33 6.54 -31.14
C ASP A 355 -31.89 6.20 -29.69
N ILE A 356 -30.78 6.78 -29.20
CA ILE A 356 -30.21 6.51 -27.87
C ILE A 356 -30.31 7.80 -27.06
N VAL A 357 -31.32 7.89 -26.21
CA VAL A 357 -31.67 9.11 -25.48
C VAL A 357 -31.40 8.94 -23.99
N TYR A 358 -30.94 10.01 -23.36
CA TYR A 358 -30.66 10.09 -21.93
C TYR A 358 -29.75 8.96 -21.41
N VAL A 359 -28.49 8.98 -21.81
CA VAL A 359 -27.52 7.98 -21.45
C VAL A 359 -26.99 8.21 -20.02
N LYS A 360 -27.15 7.25 -19.12
CA LYS A 360 -26.73 7.34 -17.72
C LYS A 360 -25.29 6.83 -17.50
N SER A 361 -24.93 5.74 -18.16
CA SER A 361 -23.64 5.07 -17.99
C SER A 361 -23.16 4.50 -19.30
N MET A 362 -21.87 4.53 -19.52
CA MET A 362 -21.22 3.93 -20.70
C MET A 362 -19.86 3.35 -20.31
N ASP A 363 -19.48 2.29 -21.02
CA ASP A 363 -18.11 1.80 -21.03
C ASP A 363 -17.74 1.24 -22.41
N ALA A 364 -16.46 1.05 -22.70
CA ALA A 364 -15.97 0.57 -23.99
C ALA A 364 -14.95 -0.55 -23.82
N ASP A 365 -15.06 -1.60 -24.65
CA ASP A 365 -14.11 -2.69 -24.70
C ASP A 365 -12.91 -2.37 -25.62
N ALA A 366 -11.84 -3.16 -25.49
CA ALA A 366 -10.65 -3.05 -26.34
C ALA A 366 -10.92 -3.33 -27.82
N ASN A 367 -12.05 -3.95 -28.18
CA ASN A 367 -12.44 -4.30 -29.54
C ASN A 367 -13.28 -3.18 -30.21
N GLY A 368 -13.48 -2.06 -29.54
CA GLY A 368 -14.23 -0.90 -30.03
C GLY A 368 -15.75 -1.06 -29.95
N THR A 369 -16.26 -1.87 -29.04
CA THR A 369 -17.67 -1.92 -28.67
C THR A 369 -17.93 -0.99 -27.50
N VAL A 370 -18.93 -0.13 -27.61
CA VAL A 370 -19.42 0.72 -26.53
C VAL A 370 -20.73 0.13 -26.02
N ALA A 371 -20.81 -0.07 -24.71
CA ALA A 371 -22.05 -0.38 -24.01
C ALA A 371 -22.62 0.93 -23.44
N ALA A 372 -23.92 1.15 -23.58
CA ALA A 372 -24.61 2.36 -23.09
C ALA A 372 -25.90 1.98 -22.40
N VAL A 373 -26.11 2.48 -21.19
CA VAL A 373 -27.33 2.33 -20.39
C VAL A 373 -28.12 3.66 -20.46
N THR A 374 -29.38 3.56 -20.77
CA THR A 374 -30.28 4.71 -20.91
C THR A 374 -31.27 4.86 -19.74
N ASP A 375 -31.96 5.99 -19.65
CA ASP A 375 -32.88 6.28 -18.54
C ASP A 375 -34.10 5.36 -18.50
N ASP A 376 -34.54 4.86 -19.66
CA ASP A 376 -35.60 3.85 -19.79
C ASP A 376 -35.11 2.42 -19.42
N GLY A 377 -33.93 2.30 -18.83
CA GLY A 377 -33.38 1.06 -18.31
C GLY A 377 -32.83 0.08 -19.35
N LYS A 378 -32.69 0.49 -20.62
CA LYS A 378 -32.17 -0.38 -21.69
C LYS A 378 -30.65 -0.36 -21.76
N LEU A 379 -30.07 -1.46 -22.26
CA LEU A 379 -28.67 -1.62 -22.55
C LEU A 379 -28.44 -1.74 -24.05
N TYR A 380 -27.70 -0.80 -24.62
CA TYR A 380 -27.32 -0.74 -26.02
C TYR A 380 -25.87 -1.18 -26.23
N PHE A 381 -25.64 -2.03 -27.26
CA PHE A 381 -24.30 -2.34 -27.75
C PHE A 381 -24.04 -1.62 -29.06
N ILE A 382 -22.99 -0.82 -29.12
CA ILE A 382 -22.68 0.08 -30.23
C ILE A 382 -21.29 -0.23 -30.77
N ARG A 383 -21.14 -0.30 -32.08
CA ARG A 383 -19.82 -0.42 -32.73
C ARG A 383 -19.75 0.49 -33.96
N GLN A 384 -18.71 1.31 -34.05
CA GLN A 384 -18.49 2.27 -35.13
C GLN A 384 -19.75 3.17 -35.40
N GLY A 385 -20.38 3.61 -34.32
CA GLY A 385 -21.58 4.45 -34.39
C GLY A 385 -22.85 3.76 -34.96
N LYS A 386 -22.95 2.43 -34.87
CA LYS A 386 -24.14 1.64 -35.24
C LYS A 386 -24.54 0.79 -34.03
N ILE A 387 -25.84 0.73 -33.79
CA ILE A 387 -26.43 -0.17 -32.80
C ILE A 387 -26.29 -1.59 -33.35
N MET A 388 -25.64 -2.45 -32.54
CA MET A 388 -25.46 -3.87 -32.86
C MET A 388 -26.51 -4.74 -32.20
N ASP A 389 -26.87 -4.39 -30.94
CA ASP A 389 -27.83 -5.14 -30.14
C ASP A 389 -28.47 -4.24 -29.09
N ILE A 390 -29.65 -4.61 -28.61
CA ILE A 390 -30.38 -3.93 -27.54
C ILE A 390 -30.90 -5.00 -26.58
N VAL A 391 -30.60 -4.86 -25.32
CA VAL A 391 -31.14 -5.69 -24.25
C VAL A 391 -32.18 -4.90 -23.47
N GLU A 392 -33.42 -5.39 -23.47
CA GLU A 392 -34.49 -4.82 -22.67
C GLU A 392 -34.35 -5.28 -21.19
N PRO A 393 -34.73 -4.41 -20.24
CA PRO A 393 -34.70 -4.77 -18.83
C PRO A 393 -35.69 -5.88 -18.50
N SER A 394 -35.41 -6.64 -17.46
CA SER A 394 -36.34 -7.58 -16.88
C SER A 394 -37.49 -6.84 -16.16
N GLU A 395 -38.66 -7.44 -15.99
CA GLU A 395 -39.74 -6.84 -15.22
C GLU A 395 -39.28 -6.42 -13.81
N GLY A 396 -39.23 -5.10 -13.57
CA GLY A 396 -38.86 -4.51 -12.26
C GLY A 396 -37.36 -4.32 -11.97
N ALA A 397 -36.47 -4.59 -12.93
CA ALA A 397 -35.03 -4.47 -12.77
C ALA A 397 -34.37 -3.74 -13.96
N ASP A 398 -34.51 -2.40 -14.01
CA ASP A 398 -33.88 -1.56 -15.03
C ASP A 398 -32.36 -1.58 -14.90
N PHE A 399 -31.63 -1.58 -16.03
CA PHE A 399 -30.20 -1.37 -16.02
C PHE A 399 -29.87 0.04 -15.52
N SER A 400 -28.86 0.15 -14.66
CA SER A 400 -28.43 1.42 -14.03
C SER A 400 -27.01 1.82 -14.40
N CYS A 401 -26.10 0.86 -14.57
CA CYS A 401 -24.72 1.08 -14.96
C CYS A 401 -24.16 -0.12 -15.75
N CYS A 402 -23.02 0.08 -16.40
CA CYS A 402 -22.31 -0.99 -17.10
C CYS A 402 -20.79 -0.82 -17.03
N LYS A 403 -20.04 -1.93 -17.03
CA LYS A 403 -18.58 -1.97 -17.03
C LYS A 403 -18.06 -3.23 -17.71
N PHE A 404 -17.08 -3.10 -18.61
CA PHE A 404 -16.36 -4.23 -19.17
C PHE A 404 -15.21 -4.66 -18.25
N ASP A 405 -14.98 -5.97 -18.17
CA ASP A 405 -13.75 -6.49 -17.61
C ASP A 405 -12.61 -6.54 -18.66
N GLU A 406 -11.41 -6.90 -18.23
CA GLU A 406 -10.25 -7.04 -19.13
C GLU A 406 -10.41 -8.12 -20.23
N ASN A 407 -11.32 -9.08 -20.04
CA ASN A 407 -11.60 -10.15 -20.98
C ASN A 407 -12.72 -9.79 -21.99
N GLY A 408 -13.30 -8.58 -21.88
CA GLY A 408 -14.39 -8.10 -22.71
C GLY A 408 -15.76 -8.67 -22.35
N LEU A 409 -15.95 -9.20 -21.15
CA LEU A 409 -17.27 -9.48 -20.58
C LEU A 409 -17.88 -8.19 -20.05
N LEU A 410 -19.16 -7.95 -20.33
CA LEU A 410 -19.89 -6.83 -19.80
C LEU A 410 -20.63 -7.21 -18.53
N TYR A 411 -20.45 -6.43 -17.49
CA TYR A 411 -21.23 -6.48 -16.26
C TYR A 411 -22.16 -5.28 -16.20
N ALA A 412 -23.46 -5.52 -16.08
CA ALA A 412 -24.49 -4.51 -16.02
C ALA A 412 -25.20 -4.56 -14.68
N GLY A 413 -25.07 -3.50 -13.88
CA GLY A 413 -25.78 -3.34 -12.61
C GLY A 413 -27.25 -2.96 -12.86
N THR A 414 -28.12 -3.33 -11.91
CA THR A 414 -29.54 -3.06 -11.98
C THR A 414 -30.01 -2.04 -10.93
N SER A 415 -31.21 -1.52 -11.10
CA SER A 415 -31.90 -0.67 -10.10
C SER A 415 -32.24 -1.42 -8.80
N GLN A 416 -31.96 -2.71 -8.72
CA GLN A 416 -32.05 -3.54 -7.53
C GLN A 416 -30.64 -3.88 -7.01
N ASN A 417 -30.37 -5.13 -6.68
CA ASN A 417 -29.12 -5.64 -6.12
C ASN A 417 -28.47 -6.74 -6.97
N GLU A 418 -28.76 -6.78 -8.26
CA GLU A 418 -28.24 -7.79 -9.18
C GLU A 418 -27.31 -7.18 -10.23
N ILE A 419 -26.31 -7.93 -10.63
CA ILE A 419 -25.40 -7.62 -11.74
C ILE A 419 -25.55 -8.72 -12.79
N LEU A 420 -25.96 -8.36 -13.97
CA LEU A 420 -26.11 -9.26 -15.11
C LEU A 420 -24.85 -9.26 -15.96
N CYS A 421 -24.31 -10.46 -16.24
CA CYS A 421 -23.10 -10.60 -17.05
C CYS A 421 -23.46 -11.02 -18.49
N TYR A 422 -22.84 -10.37 -19.48
CA TYR A 422 -23.00 -10.64 -20.90
C TYR A 422 -21.68 -10.88 -21.59
N GLY A 423 -21.62 -11.85 -22.49
CA GLY A 423 -20.45 -12.13 -23.32
C GLY A 423 -20.80 -12.11 -24.81
N CYS A 424 -19.87 -11.67 -25.65
CA CYS A 424 -20.04 -11.66 -27.12
C CYS A 424 -19.63 -12.99 -27.74
N ASP A 425 -20.60 -13.72 -28.33
CA ASP A 425 -20.37 -14.94 -29.10
C ASP A 425 -20.70 -14.69 -30.58
N THR A 426 -19.69 -14.80 -31.44
CA THR A 426 -19.84 -14.67 -32.90
C THR A 426 -20.54 -13.37 -33.34
N GLY A 427 -20.41 -12.29 -32.56
CA GLY A 427 -20.99 -10.97 -32.85
C GLY A 427 -22.36 -10.71 -32.22
N GLU A 428 -22.92 -11.65 -31.49
CA GLU A 428 -24.13 -11.49 -30.69
C GLU A 428 -23.82 -11.48 -29.21
N TRP A 429 -24.44 -10.57 -28.46
CA TRP A 429 -24.31 -10.47 -26.99
C TRP A 429 -25.30 -11.41 -26.32
N LYS A 430 -24.77 -12.29 -25.45
CA LYS A 430 -25.55 -13.30 -24.74
C LYS A 430 -25.36 -13.20 -23.24
N TYR A 431 -26.46 -13.33 -22.52
CA TYR A 431 -26.47 -13.49 -21.08
C TYR A 431 -25.61 -14.71 -20.67
N ARG A 432 -24.84 -14.54 -19.59
CA ARG A 432 -23.97 -15.58 -19.00
C ARG A 432 -24.45 -16.00 -17.62
N GLU A 433 -24.50 -15.05 -16.71
CA GLU A 433 -24.81 -15.29 -15.30
C GLU A 433 -25.34 -14.01 -14.61
N THR A 434 -25.97 -14.21 -13.44
CA THR A 434 -26.34 -13.13 -12.52
C THR A 434 -25.51 -13.26 -11.23
N LYS A 435 -25.02 -12.11 -10.71
CA LYS A 435 -24.38 -12.00 -9.40
C LYS A 435 -25.28 -11.18 -8.48
N GLY A 436 -25.59 -11.72 -7.30
CA GLY A 436 -26.33 -11.00 -6.27
C GLY A 436 -25.39 -10.15 -5.41
N CYS A 437 -25.82 -8.96 -5.05
CA CYS A 437 -25.16 -8.06 -4.10
C CYS A 437 -26.09 -7.90 -2.88
N GLU A 438 -26.17 -8.93 -2.06
CA GLU A 438 -27.03 -8.92 -0.85
C GLU A 438 -26.75 -7.66 -0.03
N GLU A 439 -27.78 -7.03 0.51
CA GLU A 439 -27.73 -5.77 1.28
C GLU A 439 -27.54 -4.47 0.48
N LEU A 440 -27.08 -4.48 -0.78
CA LEU A 440 -27.04 -3.29 -1.61
C LEU A 440 -28.39 -3.02 -2.32
N SER A 441 -28.63 -1.77 -2.67
CA SER A 441 -29.82 -1.37 -3.42
C SER A 441 -29.48 -0.30 -4.46
N ASN A 442 -30.04 -0.44 -5.66
CA ASN A 442 -29.83 0.48 -6.78
C ASN A 442 -28.35 0.70 -7.10
N ILE A 443 -27.75 -0.25 -7.80
CA ILE A 443 -26.31 -0.24 -8.16
C ILE A 443 -26.03 0.97 -9.05
N LYS A 444 -25.05 1.78 -8.69
CA LYS A 444 -24.68 3.04 -9.38
C LYS A 444 -23.49 2.88 -10.30
N SER A 445 -22.46 2.17 -9.85
CA SER A 445 -21.26 1.95 -10.65
C SER A 445 -20.54 0.67 -10.25
N LEU A 446 -19.74 0.17 -11.19
CA LEU A 446 -18.88 -0.99 -11.04
C LEU A 446 -17.42 -0.58 -11.33
N TYR A 447 -16.49 -1.11 -10.58
CA TYR A 447 -15.07 -0.84 -10.76
C TYR A 447 -14.24 -2.12 -10.58
N PHE A 448 -13.35 -2.39 -11.53
CA PHE A 448 -12.44 -3.54 -11.48
C PHE A 448 -11.05 -3.07 -11.05
N LEU A 449 -10.46 -3.78 -10.08
CA LEU A 449 -9.07 -3.63 -9.72
C LEU A 449 -8.19 -4.61 -10.52
N ASP A 450 -6.91 -4.28 -10.68
CA ASP A 450 -5.92 -5.12 -11.37
C ASP A 450 -5.75 -6.51 -10.72
N ASN A 451 -6.08 -6.66 -9.44
CA ASN A 451 -6.07 -7.93 -8.71
C ASN A 451 -7.32 -8.80 -8.94
N GLY A 452 -8.24 -8.36 -9.80
CA GLY A 452 -9.47 -9.06 -10.16
C GLY A 452 -10.67 -8.82 -9.24
N ALA A 453 -10.52 -8.02 -8.17
CA ALA A 453 -11.65 -7.65 -7.33
C ALA A 453 -12.60 -6.69 -8.09
N MET A 454 -13.91 -6.95 -8.02
CA MET A 454 -14.96 -6.09 -8.58
C MET A 454 -15.67 -5.34 -7.45
N PHE A 455 -15.54 -4.03 -7.42
CA PHE A 455 -16.26 -3.16 -6.48
C PHE A 455 -17.61 -2.75 -7.03
N VAL A 456 -18.58 -2.64 -6.14
CA VAL A 456 -19.96 -2.28 -6.40
C VAL A 456 -20.34 -1.09 -5.53
N CYS A 457 -20.66 0.05 -6.16
CA CYS A 457 -21.20 1.23 -5.49
C CYS A 457 -22.71 1.28 -5.67
N ALA A 458 -23.43 1.61 -4.60
CA ALA A 458 -24.88 1.61 -4.58
C ALA A 458 -25.45 2.78 -3.75
N ASP A 459 -26.79 2.95 -3.78
CA ASP A 459 -27.45 4.02 -3.02
C ASP A 459 -27.23 3.92 -1.51
N ASN A 460 -27.03 2.74 -0.96
CA ASN A 460 -26.96 2.53 0.48
C ASN A 460 -25.61 1.99 0.98
N GLY A 461 -24.60 1.85 0.12
CA GLY A 461 -23.32 1.34 0.55
C GLY A 461 -22.37 0.95 -0.57
N VAL A 462 -21.27 0.34 -0.20
CA VAL A 462 -20.26 -0.20 -1.11
C VAL A 462 -19.83 -1.58 -0.64
N GLY A 463 -19.60 -2.47 -1.60
CA GLY A 463 -19.04 -3.79 -1.35
C GLY A 463 -18.15 -4.25 -2.50
N TYR A 464 -17.60 -5.42 -2.40
CA TYR A 464 -16.75 -5.99 -3.44
C TYR A 464 -16.87 -7.50 -3.53
N PHE A 465 -16.66 -8.02 -4.73
CA PHE A 465 -16.54 -9.44 -4.98
C PHE A 465 -15.07 -9.86 -4.90
N VAL A 466 -14.85 -10.92 -4.13
CA VAL A 466 -13.58 -11.62 -4.08
C VAL A 466 -13.60 -12.73 -5.13
N GLU A 467 -12.60 -12.77 -6.00
CA GLU A 467 -12.53 -13.77 -7.10
C GLU A 467 -13.85 -13.89 -7.90
N GLN A 468 -14.62 -12.80 -7.94
CA GLN A 468 -15.93 -12.68 -8.60
C GLN A 468 -17.02 -13.64 -8.06
N THR A 469 -16.84 -14.27 -6.91
CA THR A 469 -17.80 -15.24 -6.34
C THR A 469 -18.40 -14.78 -5.03
N ASP A 470 -17.58 -14.34 -4.06
CA ASP A 470 -18.04 -14.02 -2.71
C ASP A 470 -18.18 -12.51 -2.54
N PHE A 471 -19.39 -12.05 -2.27
CA PHE A 471 -19.67 -10.64 -2.02
C PHE A 471 -19.38 -10.28 -0.55
N LYS A 472 -18.67 -9.17 -0.36
CA LYS A 472 -18.39 -8.60 0.98
C LYS A 472 -18.78 -7.14 1.02
N MET A 473 -19.60 -6.77 2.02
CA MET A 473 -19.86 -5.36 2.32
C MET A 473 -18.68 -4.72 3.02
N ILE A 474 -18.46 -3.43 2.71
CA ILE A 474 -17.55 -2.57 3.47
C ILE A 474 -18.40 -1.73 4.41
N ASN A 475 -18.12 -1.83 5.72
CA ASN A 475 -18.71 -0.89 6.65
C ASN A 475 -18.06 0.49 6.45
N THR A 476 -18.84 1.45 5.96
CA THR A 476 -18.41 2.84 5.72
C THR A 476 -19.01 3.81 6.74
N ASP A 477 -19.44 3.31 7.90
CA ASP A 477 -20.06 4.09 8.98
C ASP A 477 -21.17 5.02 8.47
N THR A 478 -20.93 6.34 8.52
CA THR A 478 -21.89 7.37 8.09
C THR A 478 -21.88 7.65 6.59
N PHE A 479 -20.91 7.09 5.82
CA PHE A 479 -20.81 7.28 4.37
C PHE A 479 -21.58 6.18 3.62
N ASN A 480 -22.90 6.19 3.75
CA ASN A 480 -23.80 5.14 3.30
C ASN A 480 -25.01 5.66 2.50
N SER A 481 -24.86 6.76 1.77
CA SER A 481 -25.95 7.33 0.97
C SER A 481 -25.44 7.85 -0.38
N SER A 482 -26.07 7.35 -1.46
CA SER A 482 -25.76 7.72 -2.86
C SER A 482 -24.26 7.63 -3.17
N ILE A 483 -23.68 6.44 -3.06
CA ILE A 483 -22.30 6.24 -3.48
C ILE A 483 -22.28 6.02 -4.98
N ASP A 484 -21.79 7.05 -5.72
CA ASP A 484 -21.99 7.15 -7.16
C ASP A 484 -20.83 6.56 -7.96
N HIS A 485 -19.56 6.88 -7.61
CA HIS A 485 -18.37 6.43 -8.34
C HIS A 485 -17.22 6.01 -7.42
N MET A 486 -16.30 5.22 -7.97
CA MET A 486 -15.07 4.79 -7.30
C MET A 486 -13.85 5.03 -8.20
N LEU A 487 -12.71 5.26 -7.57
CA LEU A 487 -11.39 5.34 -8.20
C LEU A 487 -10.34 4.74 -7.27
N MET A 488 -9.39 3.97 -7.80
CA MET A 488 -8.13 3.66 -7.11
C MET A 488 -7.05 4.61 -7.60
N ASP A 489 -6.40 5.34 -6.67
CA ASP A 489 -5.31 6.24 -7.03
C ASP A 489 -3.99 5.50 -7.28
N TYR A 490 -2.98 6.21 -7.79
CA TYR A 490 -1.68 5.64 -8.14
C TYR A 490 -0.88 5.09 -6.94
N GLN A 491 -1.29 5.39 -5.70
CA GLN A 491 -0.71 4.86 -4.46
C GLN A 491 -1.52 3.69 -3.89
N GLY A 492 -2.65 3.32 -4.51
CA GLY A 492 -3.49 2.20 -4.13
C GLY A 492 -4.58 2.54 -3.10
N ASN A 493 -4.85 3.83 -2.84
CA ASN A 493 -5.97 4.22 -2.02
C ASN A 493 -7.26 4.18 -2.84
N LEU A 494 -8.36 3.82 -2.19
CA LEU A 494 -9.68 3.76 -2.80
C LEU A 494 -10.45 5.04 -2.47
N TRP A 495 -11.05 5.64 -3.49
CA TRP A 495 -11.81 6.87 -3.39
C TRP A 495 -13.23 6.61 -3.84
N PHE A 496 -14.21 7.07 -3.07
CA PHE A 496 -15.63 6.96 -3.39
C PHE A 496 -16.27 8.32 -3.35
N THR A 497 -17.15 8.61 -4.31
CA THR A 497 -17.92 9.84 -4.34
C THR A 497 -19.36 9.60 -3.90
N SER A 498 -19.93 10.59 -3.26
CA SER A 498 -21.35 10.64 -2.96
C SER A 498 -21.90 12.00 -3.31
N SER A 499 -23.00 12.01 -4.06
CA SER A 499 -23.75 13.24 -4.36
C SER A 499 -24.41 13.90 -3.14
N ARG A 500 -24.28 13.29 -1.95
CA ARG A 500 -24.84 13.80 -0.68
C ARG A 500 -23.81 14.01 0.43
N LEU A 501 -22.73 13.20 0.45
CA LEU A 501 -21.81 13.10 1.60
C LEU A 501 -20.38 13.56 1.26
N GLY A 502 -20.08 13.86 -0.01
CA GLY A 502 -18.76 14.27 -0.45
C GLY A 502 -17.91 13.12 -0.95
N VAL A 503 -16.68 12.99 -0.43
CA VAL A 503 -15.72 11.98 -0.87
C VAL A 503 -15.23 11.18 0.32
N LEU A 504 -15.24 9.84 0.20
CA LEU A 504 -14.61 8.92 1.13
C LEU A 504 -13.28 8.42 0.54
N ARG A 505 -12.22 8.45 1.33
CA ARG A 505 -10.95 7.77 1.03
C ARG A 505 -10.77 6.58 1.97
N LEU A 506 -10.48 5.42 1.41
CA LEU A 506 -9.97 4.26 2.13
C LEU A 506 -8.46 4.15 1.85
N CYS A 507 -7.65 4.21 2.88
CA CYS A 507 -6.19 4.23 2.78
C CYS A 507 -5.58 3.11 3.61
N LYS A 508 -4.58 2.42 3.05
CA LYS A 508 -3.83 1.41 3.77
C LYS A 508 -3.10 2.05 4.95
N SER A 509 -3.32 1.53 6.14
CA SER A 509 -2.71 2.01 7.38
C SER A 509 -1.93 0.89 8.06
N VAL A 510 -0.93 1.26 8.87
CA VAL A 510 -0.28 0.34 9.81
C VAL A 510 -1.16 0.09 11.04
N PHE A 511 -2.16 0.95 11.25
CA PHE A 511 -3.11 0.82 12.34
C PHE A 511 -4.40 0.19 11.84
N THR A 512 -4.84 -0.87 12.49
CA THR A 512 -6.11 -1.53 12.22
C THR A 512 -6.97 -1.50 13.49
N SER A 513 -8.25 -1.15 13.35
CA SER A 513 -9.18 -1.21 14.46
C SER A 513 -9.69 -2.64 14.64
N LEU A 514 -9.78 -3.09 15.89
CA LEU A 514 -10.49 -4.34 16.24
C LEU A 514 -12.01 -4.18 16.22
N GLN A 515 -12.53 -2.99 15.91
CA GLN A 515 -13.96 -2.73 15.93
C GLN A 515 -14.72 -3.59 14.91
N THR A 516 -15.65 -4.33 15.45
CA THR A 516 -16.84 -4.83 14.76
C THR A 516 -17.92 -4.88 15.83
N GLY A 517 -19.08 -4.32 15.60
CA GLY A 517 -20.36 -4.42 16.31
C GLY A 517 -20.47 -4.76 17.80
N ALA A 518 -19.46 -5.40 18.37
CA ALA A 518 -19.42 -5.92 19.73
C ALA A 518 -19.03 -4.86 20.77
N ILE A 519 -18.11 -3.95 20.44
CA ILE A 519 -17.72 -2.85 21.33
C ILE A 519 -18.69 -1.71 21.10
N GLN A 520 -19.45 -1.32 22.13
CA GLN A 520 -20.31 -0.14 22.04
C GLN A 520 -19.47 1.07 21.63
N GLU A 521 -19.92 1.79 20.61
CA GLU A 521 -19.24 2.99 20.14
C GLU A 521 -18.89 3.92 21.31
N ASN A 522 -17.61 4.36 21.36
CA ASN A 522 -17.08 5.31 22.35
C ASN A 522 -16.90 4.79 23.80
N GLN A 523 -16.43 3.57 23.98
CA GLN A 523 -16.00 3.11 25.29
C GLN A 523 -14.49 3.19 25.50
N VAL A 524 -14.07 3.77 26.64
CA VAL A 524 -12.66 3.81 27.05
C VAL A 524 -12.18 2.43 27.43
N VAL A 525 -11.20 1.92 26.69
CA VAL A 525 -10.54 0.64 26.99
C VAL A 525 -9.37 0.87 27.93
N ASN A 526 -9.24 0.06 28.99
CA ASN A 526 -8.14 0.13 29.94
C ASN A 526 -7.17 -1.05 29.84
N SER A 527 -7.58 -2.17 29.28
CA SER A 527 -6.75 -3.37 29.13
C SER A 527 -7.27 -4.24 28.01
N VAL A 528 -6.36 -4.88 27.30
CA VAL A 528 -6.67 -5.88 26.30
C VAL A 528 -5.70 -7.06 26.45
N THR A 529 -6.20 -8.28 26.23
CA THR A 529 -5.39 -9.50 26.13
C THR A 529 -6.09 -10.53 25.26
N LYS A 530 -5.31 -11.48 24.75
CA LYS A 530 -5.82 -12.61 23.98
C LYS A 530 -5.74 -13.87 24.84
N TRP A 531 -6.83 -14.63 24.91
CA TRP A 531 -6.91 -15.88 25.64
C TRP A 531 -7.90 -16.84 24.98
N GLN A 532 -7.48 -18.10 24.75
CA GLN A 532 -8.31 -19.16 24.15
C GLN A 532 -9.05 -18.71 22.86
N ASN A 533 -8.30 -18.13 21.90
CA ASN A 533 -8.80 -17.60 20.61
C ASN A 533 -9.86 -16.50 20.73
N ARG A 534 -9.84 -15.75 21.85
CA ARG A 534 -10.73 -14.61 22.09
C ARG A 534 -9.96 -13.42 22.61
N PHE A 535 -10.40 -12.23 22.25
CA PHE A 535 -9.96 -11.00 22.86
C PHE A 535 -10.81 -10.70 24.09
N TYR A 536 -10.16 -10.46 25.20
CA TYR A 536 -10.75 -9.99 26.44
C TYR A 536 -10.38 -8.52 26.62
N ILE A 537 -11.40 -7.66 26.64
CA ILE A 537 -11.27 -6.21 26.59
C ILE A 537 -11.88 -5.62 27.84
N GLY A 538 -11.06 -5.01 28.67
CA GLY A 538 -11.48 -4.38 29.92
C GLY A 538 -11.78 -2.90 29.70
N THR A 539 -13.03 -2.51 29.93
CA THR A 539 -13.52 -1.14 29.73
C THR A 539 -13.87 -0.45 31.04
N ASP A 540 -14.25 0.84 30.95
CA ASP A 540 -14.83 1.57 32.08
C ASP A 540 -16.22 1.02 32.49
N SER A 541 -16.87 0.31 31.58
CA SER A 541 -18.26 -0.19 31.76
C SER A 541 -18.37 -1.71 31.99
N GLY A 542 -17.29 -2.46 31.86
CA GLY A 542 -17.32 -3.91 32.02
C GLY A 542 -16.21 -4.65 31.30
N LEU A 543 -16.40 -5.96 31.22
CA LEU A 543 -15.60 -6.88 30.43
C LEU A 543 -16.35 -7.19 29.15
N GLU A 544 -15.71 -6.94 28.02
CA GLU A 544 -16.17 -7.34 26.69
C GLU A 544 -15.31 -8.48 26.18
N VAL A 545 -15.92 -9.47 25.55
CA VAL A 545 -15.22 -10.62 24.97
C VAL A 545 -15.64 -10.80 23.53
N MET A 546 -14.67 -11.00 22.65
CA MET A 546 -14.88 -11.12 21.22
C MET A 546 -14.11 -12.31 20.67
N ASP A 547 -14.72 -13.11 19.82
CA ASP A 547 -14.04 -14.19 19.10
C ASP A 547 -12.99 -13.63 18.12
N GLU A 548 -11.84 -14.27 18.03
CA GLU A 548 -10.72 -13.78 17.21
C GLU A 548 -10.99 -13.84 15.72
N GLU A 549 -11.62 -14.92 15.23
CA GLU A 549 -11.85 -15.16 13.80
C GLU A 549 -13.12 -14.49 13.31
N THR A 550 -14.26 -14.74 14.03
CA THR A 550 -15.57 -14.27 13.60
C THR A 550 -15.84 -12.81 13.96
N ARG A 551 -15.09 -12.27 14.94
CA ARG A 551 -15.31 -10.93 15.52
C ARG A 551 -16.68 -10.77 16.18
N GLU A 552 -17.37 -11.85 16.46
CA GLU A 552 -18.65 -11.84 17.16
C GLU A 552 -18.46 -11.67 18.66
N GLU A 553 -19.40 -10.99 19.30
CA GLU A 553 -19.44 -10.80 20.75
C GLU A 553 -19.75 -12.13 21.44
N TYR A 554 -19.01 -12.40 22.52
CA TYR A 554 -19.24 -13.53 23.40
C TYR A 554 -19.64 -13.05 24.80
N THR A 555 -20.73 -13.56 25.33
CA THR A 555 -21.23 -13.26 26.66
C THR A 555 -21.34 -14.53 27.51
N ASP A 556 -20.99 -14.39 28.78
CA ASP A 556 -21.10 -15.45 29.78
C ASP A 556 -21.44 -14.85 31.17
N ASP A 557 -21.57 -15.72 32.19
CA ASP A 557 -21.88 -15.31 33.56
C ASP A 557 -20.84 -14.30 34.12
N VAL A 558 -19.58 -14.32 33.65
CA VAL A 558 -18.53 -13.41 34.12
C VAL A 558 -18.70 -12.04 33.49
N THR A 559 -18.95 -11.97 32.17
CA THR A 559 -19.23 -10.72 31.49
C THR A 559 -20.46 -10.01 32.05
N GLU A 560 -21.54 -10.76 32.28
CA GLU A 560 -22.75 -10.25 32.93
C GLU A 560 -22.48 -9.76 34.36
N THR A 561 -21.73 -10.54 35.15
CA THR A 561 -21.37 -10.18 36.53
C THR A 561 -20.52 -8.91 36.59
N LEU A 562 -19.63 -8.73 35.61
CA LEU A 562 -18.73 -7.59 35.56
C LEU A 562 -19.33 -6.35 34.85
N ALA A 563 -20.54 -6.46 34.31
CA ALA A 563 -21.25 -5.33 33.72
C ALA A 563 -21.34 -4.12 34.70
N GLY A 564 -21.04 -2.93 34.18
CA GLY A 564 -20.99 -1.70 34.99
C GLY A 564 -19.78 -1.61 35.95
N THR A 565 -18.81 -2.52 35.87
CA THR A 565 -17.64 -2.55 36.75
C THR A 565 -16.40 -2.22 35.91
N ARG A 566 -15.68 -1.14 36.25
CA ARG A 566 -14.46 -0.77 35.56
C ARG A 566 -13.37 -1.85 35.70
N ILE A 567 -12.91 -2.40 34.62
CA ILE A 567 -11.77 -3.33 34.50
C ILE A 567 -10.49 -2.54 34.32
N ARG A 568 -9.45 -2.88 35.06
CA ARG A 568 -8.17 -2.13 35.05
C ARG A 568 -7.04 -2.89 34.38
N CYS A 569 -6.98 -4.21 34.57
CA CYS A 569 -5.92 -5.06 34.03
C CYS A 569 -6.46 -6.46 33.79
N ILE A 570 -6.08 -7.05 32.70
CA ILE A 570 -6.35 -8.44 32.32
C ILE A 570 -5.03 -9.06 31.92
N ARG A 571 -4.68 -10.22 32.50
CA ARG A 571 -3.44 -10.95 32.16
C ARG A 571 -3.64 -12.45 32.26
N THR A 572 -2.80 -13.20 31.55
CA THR A 572 -2.73 -14.66 31.64
C THR A 572 -1.53 -15.06 32.48
N ASP A 573 -1.63 -16.17 33.20
CA ASP A 573 -0.50 -16.81 33.90
C ASP A 573 0.11 -17.94 33.09
N SER A 574 1.22 -18.49 33.59
CA SER A 574 1.95 -19.60 32.93
C SER A 574 1.17 -20.92 32.94
N CYS A 575 0.14 -21.06 33.77
CA CYS A 575 -0.78 -22.19 33.81
C CYS A 575 -1.93 -22.05 32.80
N GLY A 576 -2.02 -20.92 32.10
CA GLY A 576 -3.08 -20.62 31.14
C GLY A 576 -4.39 -20.12 31.77
N ASN A 577 -4.38 -19.66 33.03
CA ASN A 577 -5.52 -19.01 33.68
C ASN A 577 -5.57 -17.52 33.30
N LEU A 578 -6.77 -16.95 33.29
CA LEU A 578 -7.01 -15.53 33.02
C LEU A 578 -7.30 -14.79 34.32
N TRP A 579 -6.59 -13.71 34.58
CA TRP A 579 -6.71 -12.86 35.76
C TRP A 579 -7.25 -11.49 35.40
N ILE A 580 -8.33 -11.04 36.11
CA ILE A 580 -9.03 -9.79 35.82
C ILE A 580 -9.05 -8.93 37.09
N CYS A 581 -8.44 -7.75 37.04
CA CYS A 581 -8.40 -6.75 38.09
C CYS A 581 -9.54 -5.76 37.94
N THR A 582 -10.38 -5.61 38.94
CA THR A 582 -11.56 -4.73 38.93
C THR A 582 -11.43 -3.54 39.89
N THR A 583 -12.22 -2.51 39.64
CA THR A 583 -12.36 -1.37 40.55
C THR A 583 -13.64 -1.55 41.36
N GLY A 584 -13.59 -2.42 42.37
CA GLY A 584 -14.68 -2.60 43.34
C GLY A 584 -15.19 -4.01 43.63
N LYS A 585 -14.89 -4.97 42.74
CA LYS A 585 -15.30 -6.40 42.88
C LYS A 585 -14.12 -7.35 43.10
N GLY A 586 -12.94 -6.86 43.46
CA GLY A 586 -11.75 -7.69 43.68
C GLY A 586 -11.07 -8.17 42.43
N ILE A 587 -10.47 -9.35 42.45
CA ILE A 587 -9.76 -10.03 41.42
C ILE A 587 -10.53 -11.26 40.99
N TYR A 588 -10.71 -11.48 39.71
CA TYR A 588 -11.28 -12.69 39.13
C TYR A 588 -10.19 -13.54 38.50
N GLU A 589 -10.22 -14.83 38.82
CA GLU A 589 -9.43 -15.86 38.12
C GLU A 589 -10.41 -16.73 37.33
N ILE A 590 -10.15 -16.88 36.03
CA ILE A 590 -10.84 -17.86 35.20
C ILE A 590 -9.77 -18.90 34.82
N THR A 591 -9.92 -20.11 35.33
CA THR A 591 -8.97 -21.18 35.06
C THR A 591 -8.99 -21.60 33.58
N ALA A 592 -7.94 -22.25 33.15
CA ALA A 592 -7.86 -22.83 31.77
C ALA A 592 -9.02 -23.82 31.49
N LYS A 593 -9.72 -24.33 32.56
CA LYS A 593 -10.89 -25.20 32.46
C LYS A 593 -12.22 -24.46 32.51
N GLY A 594 -12.21 -23.12 32.68
CA GLY A 594 -13.41 -22.30 32.77
C GLY A 594 -14.02 -22.17 34.17
N GLU A 595 -13.32 -22.60 35.21
CA GLU A 595 -13.76 -22.40 36.60
C GLU A 595 -13.42 -20.97 37.03
N THR A 596 -14.36 -20.27 37.71
CA THR A 596 -14.18 -18.89 38.15
C THR A 596 -14.02 -18.81 39.67
N PHE A 597 -12.96 -18.10 40.10
CA PHE A 597 -12.70 -17.78 41.51
C PHE A 597 -12.63 -16.26 41.71
N VAL A 598 -13.01 -15.79 42.89
CA VAL A 598 -12.99 -14.35 43.20
C VAL A 598 -12.24 -14.13 44.51
N TYR A 599 -11.28 -13.20 44.47
CA TYR A 599 -10.49 -12.80 45.61
C TYR A 599 -10.80 -11.33 45.96
N ASP A 600 -11.44 -11.13 47.03
CA ASP A 600 -11.92 -9.84 47.51
C ASP A 600 -11.63 -9.66 49.02
N ASN A 601 -12.10 -8.55 49.58
CA ASN A 601 -11.89 -8.27 51.00
C ASN A 601 -12.54 -9.33 51.91
N ALA A 602 -13.63 -9.99 51.48
CA ALA A 602 -14.29 -11.04 52.25
C ALA A 602 -13.49 -12.35 52.27
N SER A 603 -12.75 -12.62 51.18
CA SER A 603 -11.82 -13.77 51.08
C SER A 603 -10.44 -13.51 51.69
N GLY A 604 -10.17 -12.31 52.23
CA GLY A 604 -8.94 -11.95 52.91
C GLY A 604 -7.94 -11.16 52.04
N ALA A 605 -8.35 -10.72 50.84
CA ALA A 605 -7.56 -9.87 50.01
C ALA A 605 -7.42 -8.46 50.58
N ASN A 606 -6.35 -7.73 50.18
CA ASN A 606 -6.07 -6.37 50.67
C ASN A 606 -6.93 -5.33 49.93
N GLY A 607 -8.27 -5.45 50.05
CA GLY A 607 -9.24 -4.56 49.41
C GLY A 607 -9.94 -5.13 48.19
N ASN A 608 -10.76 -4.30 47.54
CA ASN A 608 -11.56 -4.66 46.35
C ASN A 608 -11.21 -3.90 45.10
N LYS A 609 -10.18 -3.04 45.13
CA LYS A 609 -9.74 -2.20 44.00
C LYS A 609 -8.34 -2.58 43.61
N TYR A 610 -8.22 -3.27 42.48
CA TYR A 610 -6.96 -3.74 41.96
C TYR A 610 -6.64 -3.06 40.61
N ARG A 611 -5.34 -2.83 40.34
CA ARG A 611 -4.83 -2.10 39.16
C ARG A 611 -3.99 -2.94 38.25
N THR A 612 -3.28 -3.93 38.83
CA THR A 612 -2.42 -4.83 38.08
C THR A 612 -2.29 -6.17 38.77
N VAL A 613 -1.97 -7.18 38.00
CA VAL A 613 -1.64 -8.51 38.43
C VAL A 613 -0.40 -9.01 37.67
N GLU A 614 0.49 -9.73 38.38
CA GLU A 614 1.74 -10.26 37.81
C GLU A 614 2.00 -11.64 38.41
N GLU A 615 2.48 -12.59 37.57
CA GLU A 615 2.95 -13.88 38.05
C GLU A 615 4.43 -13.77 38.45
N LEU A 616 4.75 -14.14 39.67
CA LEU A 616 6.12 -14.21 40.17
C LEU A 616 6.81 -15.50 39.68
N LYS A 617 8.13 -15.51 39.62
CA LYS A 617 8.96 -16.65 39.15
C LYS A 617 8.67 -17.98 39.87
N ASN A 618 8.16 -17.92 41.07
CA ASN A 618 7.79 -19.10 41.88
C ASN A 618 6.33 -19.55 41.65
N GLY A 619 5.60 -18.97 40.66
CA GLY A 619 4.21 -19.29 40.37
C GLY A 619 3.19 -18.63 41.30
N THR A 620 3.60 -17.71 42.19
CA THR A 620 2.69 -16.92 43.01
C THR A 620 2.14 -15.78 42.21
N ILE A 621 0.84 -15.56 42.25
CA ILE A 621 0.17 -14.42 41.61
C ILE A 621 0.20 -13.24 42.60
N LEU A 622 0.77 -12.15 42.14
CA LEU A 622 0.86 -10.89 42.88
C LEU A 622 -0.10 -9.87 42.29
N ALA A 623 -1.15 -9.55 43.01
CA ALA A 623 -2.10 -8.49 42.66
C ALA A 623 -1.81 -7.22 43.45
N ALA A 624 -1.84 -6.07 42.79
CA ALA A 624 -1.57 -4.77 43.38
C ALA A 624 -2.74 -3.80 43.15
N GLY A 625 -3.05 -3.00 44.16
CA GLY A 625 -4.22 -2.11 44.12
C GLY A 625 -4.09 -0.89 45.03
N ASP A 626 -5.25 -0.31 45.39
CA ASP A 626 -5.32 0.92 46.18
C ASP A 626 -4.93 0.72 47.66
N ALA A 627 -4.94 -0.52 48.17
CA ALA A 627 -4.66 -0.85 49.57
C ALA A 627 -3.32 -1.60 49.76
N GLY A 628 -2.56 -1.86 48.72
CA GLY A 628 -1.29 -2.59 48.75
C GLY A 628 -1.29 -3.84 47.84
N LEU A 629 -0.66 -4.91 48.33
CA LEU A 629 -0.38 -6.13 47.60
C LEU A 629 -1.13 -7.33 48.20
N THR A 630 -1.61 -8.22 47.34
CA THR A 630 -2.20 -9.52 47.68
C THR A 630 -1.45 -10.63 46.95
N PHE A 631 -0.96 -11.63 47.66
CA PHE A 631 -0.26 -12.80 47.14
C PHE A 631 -1.20 -13.99 47.13
N ILE A 632 -1.41 -14.57 45.94
CA ILE A 632 -2.31 -15.73 45.76
C ILE A 632 -1.45 -16.87 45.21
N ARG A 633 -1.64 -18.05 45.80
CA ARG A 633 -0.94 -19.27 45.39
C ARG A 633 -1.85 -20.50 45.64
N ASP A 634 -1.90 -21.38 44.65
CA ASP A 634 -2.69 -22.60 44.69
C ASP A 634 -4.18 -22.34 45.08
N GLY A 635 -4.75 -21.22 44.58
CA GLY A 635 -6.14 -20.82 44.84
C GLY A 635 -6.40 -20.20 46.23
N GLU A 636 -5.36 -19.93 47.03
CA GLU A 636 -5.49 -19.33 48.36
C GLU A 636 -4.68 -18.02 48.48
N ILE A 637 -5.18 -17.07 49.24
CA ILE A 637 -4.45 -15.86 49.61
C ILE A 637 -3.45 -16.24 50.70
N THR A 638 -2.16 -16.21 50.30
CA THR A 638 -1.06 -16.63 51.20
C THR A 638 -0.52 -15.47 52.05
N LYS A 639 -0.65 -14.25 51.54
CA LYS A 639 -0.11 -13.03 52.17
C LYS A 639 -0.76 -11.76 51.63
N VAL A 640 -0.78 -10.74 52.45
CA VAL A 640 -1.05 -9.33 52.06
C VAL A 640 0.07 -8.44 52.59
N THR A 641 0.36 -7.34 51.88
CA THR A 641 1.33 -6.31 52.29
C THR A 641 0.66 -4.95 52.16
N GLY A 642 0.64 -4.20 53.24
CA GLY A 642 -0.04 -2.90 53.33
C GLY A 642 0.73 -1.88 54.18
N GLU A 643 0.01 -0.89 54.73
CA GLU A 643 0.59 0.17 55.58
C GLU A 643 1.33 -0.39 56.79
N SER A 644 0.81 -1.47 57.41
CA SER A 644 1.42 -2.16 58.57
C SER A 644 2.77 -2.80 58.25
N ASP A 645 3.04 -3.04 56.95
CA ASP A 645 4.29 -3.65 56.45
C ASP A 645 5.28 -2.64 55.91
N GLY A 646 4.99 -1.34 56.08
CA GLY A 646 5.84 -0.23 55.71
C GLY A 646 5.50 0.48 54.37
N LEU A 647 4.36 0.16 53.76
CA LEU A 647 3.89 0.91 52.57
C LEU A 647 3.30 2.25 53.02
N THR A 648 4.07 3.33 52.96
CA THR A 648 3.63 4.67 53.31
C THR A 648 2.53 5.21 52.39
N VAL A 649 2.58 4.84 51.11
CA VAL A 649 1.53 5.05 50.11
C VAL A 649 1.10 3.69 49.59
N PRO A 650 -0.05 3.16 50.08
CA PRO A 650 -0.47 1.79 49.73
C PRO A 650 -1.01 1.66 48.31
N LYS A 651 -1.29 2.77 47.63
CA LYS A 651 -1.77 2.74 46.25
C LYS A 651 -0.63 2.41 45.29
N ILE A 652 -0.64 1.19 44.79
CA ILE A 652 0.36 0.65 43.87
C ILE A 652 -0.18 0.72 42.43
N LEU A 653 0.62 1.22 41.51
CA LEU A 653 0.27 1.36 40.12
C LEU A 653 0.85 0.24 39.24
N CYS A 654 2.06 -0.23 39.55
CA CYS A 654 2.74 -1.32 38.83
C CYS A 654 3.66 -2.11 39.77
N VAL A 655 4.01 -3.32 39.40
CA VAL A 655 4.95 -4.20 40.16
C VAL A 655 5.95 -4.83 39.19
N LEU A 656 7.15 -5.16 39.69
CA LEU A 656 8.18 -5.84 38.94
C LEU A 656 9.02 -6.72 39.87
N GLU A 657 9.18 -8.03 39.58
CA GLU A 657 10.07 -8.91 40.30
C GLU A 657 11.49 -8.85 39.74
N GLN A 658 12.46 -8.68 40.61
CA GLN A 658 13.89 -8.73 40.30
C GLN A 658 14.43 -10.18 40.27
N GLU A 659 15.67 -10.36 39.78
CA GLU A 659 16.31 -11.69 39.66
C GLU A 659 16.48 -12.39 41.03
N ASP A 660 16.67 -11.64 42.08
CA ASP A 660 16.83 -12.14 43.44
C ASP A 660 15.51 -12.38 44.21
N GLY A 661 14.36 -12.23 43.53
CA GLY A 661 13.02 -12.34 44.11
C GLY A 661 12.59 -11.10 44.90
N THR A 662 13.31 -9.99 44.81
CA THR A 662 12.90 -8.68 45.34
C THR A 662 11.79 -8.14 44.49
N ILE A 663 10.72 -7.61 45.09
CA ILE A 663 9.60 -6.99 44.40
C ILE A 663 9.77 -5.47 44.45
N PHE A 664 9.77 -4.85 43.29
CA PHE A 664 9.61 -3.40 43.16
C PHE A 664 8.14 -3.08 43.00
N ALA A 665 7.60 -2.23 43.88
CA ALA A 665 6.23 -1.75 43.81
C ALA A 665 6.22 -0.25 43.53
N GLY A 666 5.81 0.14 42.30
CA GLY A 666 5.67 1.52 41.87
C GLY A 666 4.41 2.15 42.50
N THR A 667 4.59 3.21 43.29
CA THR A 667 3.51 3.85 44.07
C THR A 667 2.95 5.09 43.38
N ASP A 668 1.79 5.51 43.81
CA ASP A 668 1.16 6.77 43.41
C ASP A 668 1.58 7.93 44.34
N GLY A 669 2.90 8.21 44.42
CA GLY A 669 3.43 9.37 45.14
C GLY A 669 4.50 9.13 46.23
N ASN A 670 5.08 7.91 46.30
CA ASN A 670 6.22 7.63 47.20
C ASN A 670 7.32 6.81 46.49
N GLY A 671 7.49 7.01 45.17
CA GLY A 671 8.53 6.32 44.42
C GLY A 671 8.31 4.82 44.29
N ILE A 672 9.40 4.04 44.39
CA ILE A 672 9.42 2.57 44.24
C ILE A 672 9.71 1.94 45.60
N ALA A 673 8.74 1.25 46.17
CA ALA A 673 8.92 0.47 47.39
C ALA A 673 9.64 -0.83 47.05
N VAL A 674 10.75 -1.11 47.77
CA VAL A 674 11.56 -2.31 47.64
C VAL A 674 11.09 -3.33 48.68
N ILE A 675 10.46 -4.41 48.24
CA ILE A 675 9.80 -5.37 49.11
C ILE A 675 10.55 -6.69 49.11
N LYS A 676 10.97 -7.14 50.30
CA LYS A 676 11.57 -8.47 50.53
C LYS A 676 10.78 -9.22 51.60
N ASN A 677 10.44 -10.47 51.34
CA ASN A 677 9.64 -11.29 52.24
C ASN A 677 8.30 -10.62 52.68
N GLY A 678 7.74 -9.74 51.79
CA GLY A 678 6.47 -9.05 51.98
C GLY A 678 6.53 -7.88 52.96
N LYS A 679 7.71 -7.34 53.24
CA LYS A 679 7.91 -6.10 53.98
C LYS A 679 8.71 -5.12 53.16
N VAL A 680 8.42 -3.85 53.32
CA VAL A 680 9.17 -2.76 52.68
C VAL A 680 10.52 -2.65 53.42
N ASN A 681 11.60 -2.82 52.67
CA ASN A 681 12.97 -2.72 53.17
C ASN A 681 13.62 -1.40 52.80
N ASP A 682 13.22 -0.80 51.68
CA ASP A 682 13.80 0.44 51.15
C ASP A 682 12.82 1.10 50.21
N VAL A 683 13.05 2.36 49.81
CA VAL A 683 12.25 3.14 48.88
C VAL A 683 13.15 3.98 48.02
N TYR A 684 13.09 3.81 46.70
CA TYR A 684 13.73 4.71 45.77
C TYR A 684 12.79 5.93 45.50
N ASN A 685 13.35 7.13 45.61
CA ASN A 685 12.63 8.39 45.48
C ASN A 685 13.41 9.39 44.57
N LYS A 686 13.04 10.67 44.58
CA LYS A 686 13.71 11.70 43.82
C LYS A 686 15.16 11.92 44.21
N GLU A 687 15.55 11.69 45.45
CA GLU A 687 16.96 11.78 45.92
C GLU A 687 17.85 10.71 45.30
N ASP A 688 17.26 9.58 44.89
CA ASP A 688 17.92 8.45 44.21
C ASP A 688 17.98 8.64 42.71
N GLY A 689 17.37 9.72 42.15
CA GLY A 689 17.42 10.06 40.74
C GLY A 689 16.13 9.85 39.96
N LEU A 690 14.99 9.57 40.60
CA LEU A 690 13.69 9.52 39.94
C LEU A 690 13.23 10.93 39.54
N SER A 691 12.67 11.06 38.34
CA SER A 691 12.08 12.33 37.85
C SER A 691 10.77 12.68 38.57
N SER A 692 10.03 11.67 39.05
CA SER A 692 8.81 11.81 39.84
C SER A 692 8.64 10.62 40.78
N GLU A 693 7.87 10.83 41.88
CA GLU A 693 7.52 9.77 42.84
C GLU A 693 6.23 9.03 42.47
N VAL A 694 5.56 9.40 41.41
CA VAL A 694 4.45 8.64 40.82
C VAL A 694 5.00 7.76 39.72
N ILE A 695 4.97 6.44 39.96
CA ILE A 695 5.54 5.43 39.05
C ILE A 695 4.44 4.76 38.27
N LEU A 696 4.39 5.00 36.96
CA LEU A 696 3.32 4.52 36.09
C LEU A 696 3.61 3.12 35.55
N ARG A 697 4.87 2.83 35.19
CA ARG A 697 5.30 1.57 34.60
C ARG A 697 6.77 1.26 34.93
N MET A 698 7.10 0.00 35.07
CA MET A 698 8.47 -0.49 35.12
C MET A 698 8.62 -1.62 34.13
N VAL A 699 9.64 -1.53 33.26
CA VAL A 699 9.90 -2.52 32.21
C VAL A 699 11.34 -2.98 32.31
N LYS A 700 11.55 -4.29 32.45
CA LYS A 700 12.88 -4.89 32.55
C LYS A 700 13.56 -4.89 31.18
N ASN A 701 14.81 -4.46 31.15
CA ASN A 701 15.67 -4.56 29.98
C ASN A 701 16.46 -5.88 29.96
N GLU A 702 16.87 -6.34 28.79
CA GLU A 702 17.65 -7.58 28.62
C GLU A 702 18.97 -7.59 29.37
N ASP A 703 19.63 -6.43 29.55
CA ASP A 703 20.86 -6.27 30.32
C ASP A 703 20.66 -6.37 31.84
N GLY A 704 19.40 -6.54 32.30
CA GLY A 704 19.00 -6.58 33.69
C GLY A 704 18.67 -5.22 34.30
N GLY A 705 18.87 -4.11 33.59
CA GLY A 705 18.39 -2.79 33.99
C GLY A 705 16.88 -2.62 33.89
N VAL A 706 16.34 -1.50 34.36
CA VAL A 706 14.90 -1.25 34.41
C VAL A 706 14.59 0.13 33.85
N PHE A 707 13.74 0.20 32.85
CA PHE A 707 13.09 1.43 32.43
C PHE A 707 11.96 1.75 33.40
N ILE A 708 11.92 2.98 33.87
CA ILE A 708 10.93 3.48 34.84
C ILE A 708 10.19 4.66 34.22
N VAL A 709 8.93 4.46 33.90
CA VAL A 709 8.06 5.54 33.43
C VAL A 709 7.38 6.18 34.63
N THR A 710 7.61 7.47 34.78
CA THR A 710 7.03 8.29 35.87
C THR A 710 6.00 9.27 35.31
N SER A 711 5.32 10.03 36.16
CA SER A 711 4.32 11.00 35.71
C SER A 711 4.90 12.21 34.96
N ASN A 712 6.21 12.41 34.96
CA ASN A 712 6.83 13.56 34.29
C ASN A 712 8.16 13.27 33.59
N GLY A 713 8.51 12.00 33.38
CA GLY A 713 9.73 11.63 32.68
C GLY A 713 9.95 10.11 32.64
N ILE A 714 10.92 9.69 31.85
CA ILE A 714 11.41 8.32 31.83
C ILE A 714 12.77 8.28 32.50
N CYS A 715 12.97 7.33 33.39
CA CYS A 715 14.24 7.05 34.05
C CYS A 715 14.75 5.66 33.69
N TYR A 716 16.03 5.42 33.88
CA TYR A 716 16.67 4.12 33.74
C TYR A 716 17.47 3.79 35.00
N MET A 717 17.19 2.63 35.56
CA MET A 717 17.96 2.04 36.67
C MET A 717 18.90 1.00 36.07
N ASP A 718 20.17 1.14 36.34
CA ASP A 718 21.19 0.13 35.95
C ASP A 718 21.21 -1.09 36.87
N THR A 719 22.00 -2.09 36.54
CA THR A 719 22.12 -3.34 37.32
C THR A 719 22.73 -3.13 38.74
N GLU A 720 23.37 -1.98 38.98
CA GLU A 720 23.89 -1.60 40.29
C GLU A 720 22.83 -0.85 41.13
N GLY A 721 21.63 -0.61 40.59
CA GLY A 721 20.52 0.11 41.24
C GLY A 721 20.61 1.62 41.12
N LYS A 722 21.51 2.17 40.33
CA LYS A 722 21.66 3.61 40.14
C LYS A 722 20.63 4.12 39.12
N ILE A 723 19.81 5.07 39.50
CA ILE A 723 18.77 5.66 38.70
C ILE A 723 19.30 6.95 38.03
N ARG A 724 18.92 7.14 36.76
CA ARG A 724 19.15 8.39 36.04
C ARG A 724 17.94 8.75 35.18
N SER A 725 17.64 10.01 35.06
CA SER A 725 16.63 10.51 34.15
C SER A 725 17.13 10.50 32.69
N LEU A 726 16.22 10.19 31.75
CA LEU A 726 16.46 10.21 30.31
C LEU A 726 15.97 11.55 29.71
N ASP A 727 16.59 12.67 30.12
CA ASP A 727 16.17 14.04 29.83
C ASP A 727 16.16 14.43 28.33
N LYS A 728 16.78 13.59 27.47
CA LYS A 728 16.77 13.81 26.01
C LYS A 728 15.49 13.33 25.35
N PHE A 729 14.74 12.46 26.03
CA PHE A 729 13.47 11.98 25.51
C PHE A 729 12.41 13.10 25.63
N PRO A 730 11.67 13.40 24.54
CA PRO A 730 10.64 14.44 24.55
C PRO A 730 9.36 13.92 25.23
N TYR A 731 9.40 13.82 26.58
CA TYR A 731 8.31 13.28 27.36
C TYR A 731 7.00 14.05 27.14
N TYR A 732 5.95 13.34 26.81
CA TYR A 732 4.61 13.90 26.63
C TYR A 732 3.54 12.96 27.17
N ASN A 733 3.43 12.91 28.50
CA ASN A 733 2.50 12.03 29.24
C ASN A 733 2.59 10.56 28.79
N ASN A 734 3.81 10.06 28.62
CA ASN A 734 4.06 8.67 28.27
C ASN A 734 3.78 7.76 29.46
N TYR A 735 3.30 6.53 29.20
CA TYR A 735 2.84 5.64 30.26
C TYR A 735 3.26 4.18 30.09
N ASP A 736 3.85 3.82 28.94
CA ASP A 736 4.30 2.46 28.68
C ASP A 736 5.57 2.43 27.81
N ILE A 737 6.29 1.32 27.80
CA ILE A 737 7.41 1.04 26.91
C ILE A 737 7.25 -0.40 26.43
N VAL A 738 7.24 -0.60 25.12
CA VAL A 738 7.15 -1.91 24.49
C VAL A 738 8.39 -2.11 23.62
N GLU A 739 9.09 -3.21 23.79
CA GLU A 739 10.24 -3.55 22.98
C GLU A 739 9.78 -4.32 21.74
N GLY A 740 10.20 -3.82 20.57
CA GLY A 740 10.01 -4.46 19.26
C GLY A 740 11.21 -5.31 18.86
N ILE A 741 11.45 -5.41 17.55
CA ILE A 741 12.61 -6.11 17.00
C ILE A 741 13.80 -5.14 16.90
N ASP A 742 15.03 -5.70 16.86
CA ASP A 742 16.26 -4.95 16.61
C ASP A 742 16.46 -3.75 17.54
N HIS A 743 16.18 -3.96 18.86
CA HIS A 743 16.34 -2.94 19.90
C HIS A 743 15.48 -1.69 19.74
N THR A 744 14.42 -1.76 18.93
CA THR A 744 13.47 -0.66 18.79
C THR A 744 12.50 -0.63 19.96
N LEU A 745 12.31 0.54 20.56
CA LEU A 745 11.34 0.78 21.63
C LEU A 745 10.17 1.60 21.10
N PHE A 746 8.95 1.15 21.44
CA PHE A 746 7.70 1.86 21.20
C PHE A 746 7.19 2.43 22.51
N ILE A 747 7.05 3.75 22.59
CA ILE A 747 6.73 4.46 23.82
C ILE A 747 5.42 5.23 23.62
N PRO A 748 4.27 4.63 24.00
CA PRO A 748 2.95 5.29 23.91
C PRO A 748 2.84 6.51 24.85
N GLY A 749 2.12 7.53 24.39
CA GLY A 749 1.82 8.73 25.19
C GLY A 749 0.73 9.59 24.54
N SER A 750 0.42 10.74 25.11
CA SER A 750 -0.63 11.63 24.60
C SER A 750 -0.33 12.25 23.24
N ALA A 751 0.93 12.32 22.82
CA ALA A 751 1.31 12.81 21.50
C ALA A 751 1.22 11.72 20.40
N GLY A 752 1.08 10.46 20.76
CA GLY A 752 1.14 9.29 19.91
C GLY A 752 2.14 8.26 20.42
N ILE A 753 2.71 7.44 19.53
CA ILE A 753 3.68 6.41 19.86
C ILE A 753 5.06 6.86 19.35
N TYR A 754 5.99 7.08 20.26
CA TYR A 754 7.39 7.33 19.90
C TYR A 754 8.08 6.03 19.56
N VAL A 755 8.78 6.01 18.44
CA VAL A 755 9.63 4.89 18.01
C VAL A 755 11.07 5.37 18.10
N VAL A 756 11.85 4.71 18.96
CA VAL A 756 13.23 5.11 19.29
C VAL A 756 14.15 3.90 19.30
N ASP A 757 15.41 4.12 18.96
CA ASP A 757 16.45 3.12 19.18
C ASP A 757 16.85 3.07 20.67
N LYS A 758 16.92 1.85 21.24
CA LYS A 758 17.20 1.63 22.66
C LYS A 758 18.60 2.14 23.05
N GLU A 759 19.60 1.93 22.22
CA GLU A 759 20.98 2.38 22.49
C GLU A 759 21.08 3.90 22.41
N GLU A 760 20.40 4.53 21.45
CA GLU A 760 20.33 5.99 21.35
C GLU A 760 19.62 6.59 22.56
N LEU A 761 18.49 6.00 23.00
CA LEU A 761 17.76 6.45 24.19
C LEU A 761 18.61 6.39 25.44
N LEU A 762 19.40 5.34 25.61
CA LEU A 762 20.32 5.16 26.72
C LEU A 762 21.59 5.98 26.59
N SER A 763 21.92 6.48 25.39
CA SER A 763 23.11 7.33 25.16
C SER A 763 22.92 8.74 25.69
N ARG A 764 24.03 9.49 25.82
CA ARG A 764 23.99 10.92 26.14
C ARG A 764 23.95 11.81 24.89
N ARG A 765 23.82 11.23 23.69
CA ARG A 765 23.75 11.95 22.41
C ARG A 765 22.36 12.56 22.19
N LYS A 766 22.20 13.37 21.15
CA LYS A 766 20.89 13.83 20.72
C LYS A 766 20.06 12.58 20.30
N LEU A 767 18.88 12.43 20.87
CA LEU A 767 17.96 11.34 20.52
C LEU A 767 17.26 11.66 19.20
N GLU A 768 17.33 10.75 18.26
CA GLU A 768 16.48 10.76 17.08
C GLU A 768 15.29 9.82 17.33
N TYR A 769 14.11 10.24 16.93
CA TYR A 769 12.89 9.46 17.10
C TYR A 769 11.92 9.67 15.95
N LYS A 770 11.03 8.69 15.74
CA LYS A 770 9.85 8.84 14.91
C LYS A 770 8.64 8.93 15.81
N LEU A 771 7.69 9.81 15.48
CA LEU A 771 6.42 9.92 16.18
C LEU A 771 5.29 9.42 15.29
N LEU A 772 4.62 8.36 15.71
CA LEU A 772 3.42 7.85 15.08
C LEU A 772 2.21 8.53 15.75
N ASN A 773 1.63 9.50 15.06
CA ASN A 773 0.50 10.31 15.50
C ASN A 773 -0.58 10.36 14.39
N SER A 774 -1.46 11.36 14.41
CA SER A 774 -2.48 11.55 13.37
C SER A 774 -1.87 11.69 11.96
N ASP A 775 -0.67 12.27 11.84
CA ASP A 775 0.03 12.41 10.56
C ASP A 775 0.54 11.07 10.01
N ALA A 776 0.66 10.07 10.88
CA ALA A 776 0.98 8.68 10.54
C ALA A 776 -0.25 7.75 10.54
N GLY A 777 -1.46 8.32 10.67
CA GLY A 777 -2.72 7.58 10.64
C GLY A 777 -3.23 7.10 12.01
N LEU A 778 -2.61 7.49 13.12
CA LEU A 778 -3.11 7.23 14.48
C LEU A 778 -4.15 8.28 14.86
N ASN A 779 -5.41 8.04 14.52
CA ASN A 779 -6.51 8.99 14.72
C ASN A 779 -7.26 8.80 16.04
N TRP A 780 -6.76 7.97 16.92
CA TRP A 780 -7.37 7.64 18.22
C TRP A 780 -6.52 8.19 19.37
N ALA A 781 -7.17 8.62 20.43
CA ALA A 781 -6.46 9.02 21.65
C ALA A 781 -6.10 7.77 22.47
N LEU A 782 -4.82 7.59 22.78
CA LEU A 782 -4.35 6.48 23.60
C LEU A 782 -4.82 6.62 25.04
N THR A 783 -5.34 5.54 25.61
CA THR A 783 -5.78 5.54 27.01
C THR A 783 -4.58 5.57 27.97
N PRO A 784 -4.44 6.61 28.82
CA PRO A 784 -3.34 6.69 29.78
C PRO A 784 -3.35 5.52 30.78
N ASN A 785 -2.18 4.99 31.10
CA ASN A 785 -1.98 3.90 32.06
C ASN A 785 -2.78 2.61 31.74
N ALA A 786 -3.10 2.40 30.48
CA ALA A 786 -3.71 1.17 30.02
C ALA A 786 -2.69 0.01 30.02
N TRP A 787 -3.21 -1.21 30.12
CA TRP A 787 -2.44 -2.43 29.95
C TRP A 787 -2.63 -2.96 28.54
N ASN A 788 -1.60 -2.80 27.73
CA ASN A 788 -1.58 -3.19 26.34
C ASN A 788 -1.09 -4.65 26.20
N TYR A 789 -1.22 -5.22 25.01
CA TYR A 789 -0.86 -6.61 24.75
C TYR A 789 -0.05 -6.73 23.46
N VAL A 790 0.97 -7.56 23.46
CA VAL A 790 1.74 -7.95 22.28
C VAL A 790 1.63 -9.45 22.11
N ASP A 791 1.22 -9.92 20.93
CA ASP A 791 1.14 -11.35 20.64
C ASP A 791 2.48 -11.92 20.11
N GLU A 792 2.51 -13.24 19.84
CA GLU A 792 3.68 -13.95 19.33
C GLU A 792 4.11 -13.49 17.93
N ASP A 793 3.19 -12.97 17.15
CA ASP A 793 3.43 -12.43 15.81
C ASP A 793 3.91 -10.97 15.83
N MET A 794 4.11 -10.40 17.03
CA MET A 794 4.49 -9.00 17.26
C MET A 794 3.38 -8.01 16.88
N ASN A 795 2.12 -8.41 16.91
CA ASN A 795 1.01 -7.49 16.85
C ASN A 795 0.84 -6.83 18.21
N PHE A 796 0.94 -5.51 18.24
CA PHE A 796 0.77 -4.68 19.41
C PHE A 796 -0.66 -4.15 19.46
N TYR A 797 -1.45 -4.68 20.37
CA TYR A 797 -2.82 -4.26 20.64
C TYR A 797 -2.82 -3.22 21.76
N PHE A 798 -3.27 -2.03 21.47
CA PHE A 798 -3.27 -0.93 22.44
C PHE A 798 -4.65 -0.31 22.60
N SER A 799 -4.88 0.12 23.82
CA SER A 799 -6.14 0.64 24.30
C SER A 799 -6.31 2.12 23.95
N THR A 800 -7.48 2.47 23.45
CA THR A 800 -7.84 3.87 23.13
C THR A 800 -9.13 4.29 23.84
N ASP A 801 -9.50 5.54 23.69
CA ASP A 801 -10.73 6.13 24.21
C ASP A 801 -12.01 5.61 23.53
N THR A 802 -11.88 4.90 22.42
CA THR A 802 -13.00 4.42 21.59
C THR A 802 -12.91 2.95 21.21
N GLY A 803 -11.87 2.22 21.65
CA GLY A 803 -11.72 0.81 21.32
C GLY A 803 -10.29 0.30 21.40
N VAL A 804 -10.00 -0.80 20.72
CA VAL A 804 -8.66 -1.41 20.61
C VAL A 804 -8.12 -1.24 19.20
N ILE A 805 -6.89 -0.77 19.11
CA ILE A 805 -6.17 -0.63 17.84
C ILE A 805 -4.99 -1.61 17.84
N CYS A 806 -4.71 -2.17 16.69
CA CYS A 806 -3.59 -3.07 16.46
C CYS A 806 -2.58 -2.44 15.49
N MET A 807 -1.29 -2.66 15.77
CA MET A 807 -0.17 -2.34 14.88
C MET A 807 0.85 -3.46 14.94
N ASN A 808 1.37 -3.90 13.81
CA ASN A 808 2.46 -4.88 13.81
C ASN A 808 3.82 -4.20 14.04
N LEU A 809 4.55 -4.60 15.09
CA LEU A 809 5.84 -4.00 15.45
C LEU A 809 6.97 -4.29 14.47
N LYS A 810 6.82 -5.31 13.60
CA LYS A 810 7.76 -5.61 12.51
C LYS A 810 7.53 -4.70 11.30
N ASN A 811 6.26 -4.32 11.05
CA ASN A 811 5.79 -3.60 9.87
C ASN A 811 5.04 -2.32 10.27
N TYR A 812 5.67 -1.47 11.06
CA TYR A 812 5.08 -0.22 11.55
C TYR A 812 5.23 0.97 10.58
N GLU A 813 5.75 0.73 9.38
CA GLU A 813 5.89 1.73 8.33
C GLU A 813 5.09 1.33 7.09
N VAL A 814 4.23 2.21 6.61
CA VAL A 814 3.66 2.05 5.27
C VAL A 814 4.73 2.40 4.27
N SER A 815 5.21 1.44 3.51
CA SER A 815 6.09 1.73 2.37
C SER A 815 5.28 2.44 1.29
N VAL A 816 5.45 3.74 1.15
CA VAL A 816 4.89 4.50 0.03
C VAL A 816 5.69 4.15 -1.22
N ARG A 817 5.09 3.38 -2.12
CA ARG A 817 5.77 2.84 -3.31
C ARG A 817 6.25 3.92 -4.28
N SER A 818 5.62 5.10 -4.30
CA SER A 818 6.01 6.19 -5.20
C SER A 818 5.42 7.53 -4.74
N TYR A 819 6.16 8.60 -4.98
CA TYR A 819 5.69 9.98 -4.89
C TYR A 819 5.72 10.60 -6.28
N ARG A 820 4.71 11.39 -6.62
CA ARG A 820 4.73 12.22 -7.83
C ARG A 820 5.05 13.66 -7.44
N MET A 821 6.02 14.24 -8.13
CA MET A 821 6.48 15.59 -7.87
C MET A 821 6.47 16.38 -9.17
N GLN A 822 6.04 17.63 -9.08
CA GLN A 822 6.05 18.52 -10.22
C GLN A 822 6.30 19.98 -9.79
N MET A 823 6.74 20.77 -10.72
CA MET A 823 6.69 22.21 -10.62
C MET A 823 5.36 22.65 -11.22
N LYS A 824 4.38 22.96 -10.37
CA LYS A 824 3.02 23.31 -10.80
C LYS A 824 3.03 24.51 -11.74
N SER A 825 3.71 25.57 -11.36
CA SER A 825 3.89 26.80 -12.15
C SER A 825 5.05 27.62 -11.63
N VAL A 826 5.48 28.60 -12.40
CA VAL A 826 6.38 29.64 -11.96
C VAL A 826 5.74 31.00 -12.26
N LYS A 827 6.02 31.99 -11.42
CA LYS A 827 5.71 33.38 -11.73
C LYS A 827 7.02 34.14 -11.93
N ILE A 828 7.11 34.78 -13.09
CA ILE A 828 8.23 35.66 -13.46
C ILE A 828 7.67 37.07 -13.47
N ASP A 829 8.16 37.93 -12.55
CA ASP A 829 7.64 39.30 -12.35
C ASP A 829 6.10 39.35 -12.27
N ASP A 830 5.53 38.42 -11.47
CA ASP A 830 4.10 38.21 -11.21
C ASP A 830 3.27 37.67 -12.40
N VAL A 831 3.91 37.33 -13.53
CA VAL A 831 3.26 36.65 -14.67
C VAL A 831 3.40 35.14 -14.51
N SER A 832 2.28 34.41 -14.47
CA SER A 832 2.27 32.97 -14.33
C SER A 832 2.62 32.22 -15.62
N HIS A 833 3.49 31.21 -15.51
CA HIS A 833 3.87 30.32 -16.58
C HIS A 833 3.75 28.86 -16.11
N PHE A 834 3.09 28.03 -16.90
CA PHE A 834 3.09 26.58 -16.65
C PHE A 834 4.41 25.97 -17.12
N VAL A 835 4.91 24.99 -16.37
CA VAL A 835 6.19 24.32 -16.67
C VAL A 835 5.93 22.85 -16.99
N ARG A 836 6.41 22.39 -18.13
CA ARG A 836 6.37 20.97 -18.49
C ARG A 836 7.60 20.26 -17.96
N ARG A 837 7.46 18.99 -17.64
CA ARG A 837 8.61 18.16 -17.20
C ARG A 837 9.67 18.14 -18.31
N GLY A 838 10.91 18.49 -17.97
CA GLY A 838 12.04 18.56 -18.90
C GLY A 838 12.15 19.88 -19.69
N GLU A 839 11.23 20.82 -19.49
CA GLU A 839 11.32 22.17 -20.08
C GLU A 839 12.31 23.04 -19.31
N VAL A 840 13.10 23.83 -20.04
CA VAL A 840 14.01 24.83 -19.45
C VAL A 840 13.23 26.13 -19.23
N ILE A 841 13.26 26.63 -18.00
CA ILE A 841 12.62 27.90 -17.64
C ILE A 841 13.58 29.04 -17.97
N TYR A 842 13.17 29.89 -18.90
CA TYR A 842 13.98 31.02 -19.34
C TYR A 842 13.55 32.31 -18.63
N LEU A 843 14.52 32.95 -17.97
CA LEU A 843 14.36 34.27 -17.38
C LEU A 843 15.04 35.30 -18.28
N GLU A 844 14.33 36.37 -18.62
CA GLU A 844 14.93 37.53 -19.30
C GLU A 844 15.88 38.26 -18.36
N ARG A 845 16.85 38.99 -18.92
CA ARG A 845 17.86 39.74 -18.14
C ARG A 845 17.25 40.70 -17.11
N GLY A 846 16.09 41.28 -17.42
CA GLY A 846 15.36 42.22 -16.56
C GLY A 846 14.45 41.61 -15.52
N ALA A 847 14.31 40.30 -15.51
CA ALA A 847 13.46 39.63 -14.53
C ALA A 847 14.02 39.80 -13.12
N GLU A 848 13.23 40.41 -12.23
CA GLU A 848 13.63 40.75 -10.86
C GLU A 848 13.17 39.68 -9.86
N LYS A 849 12.02 39.04 -10.12
CA LYS A 849 11.40 38.07 -9.22
C LYS A 849 11.09 36.76 -9.96
N LEU A 850 11.51 35.65 -9.37
CA LEU A 850 11.07 34.31 -9.73
C LEU A 850 10.40 33.67 -8.53
N GLU A 851 9.15 33.31 -8.63
CA GLU A 851 8.41 32.57 -7.61
C GLU A 851 8.07 31.19 -8.17
N ILE A 852 8.53 30.14 -7.51
CA ILE A 852 8.37 28.74 -7.91
C ILE A 852 7.31 28.10 -7.02
N PHE A 853 6.39 27.37 -7.60
CA PHE A 853 5.35 26.62 -6.89
C PHE A 853 5.62 25.11 -7.03
N PRO A 854 6.46 24.55 -6.13
CA PRO A 854 6.69 23.10 -6.11
C PRO A 854 5.43 22.39 -5.62
N GLU A 855 5.18 21.20 -6.11
CA GLU A 855 4.05 20.39 -5.71
C GLU A 855 4.44 18.93 -5.58
N ILE A 856 4.08 18.33 -4.46
CA ILE A 856 4.18 16.89 -4.21
C ILE A 856 2.76 16.35 -4.11
N ILE A 857 2.49 15.34 -4.89
CA ILE A 857 1.20 14.67 -4.90
C ILE A 857 1.34 13.43 -4.04
N ASN A 858 0.60 13.37 -2.95
CA ASN A 858 0.69 12.30 -1.97
C ASN A 858 -0.67 12.07 -1.30
N TYR A 859 -1.21 10.87 -1.44
CA TYR A 859 -2.50 10.46 -0.88
C TYR A 859 -2.35 9.43 0.25
N SER A 860 -1.11 9.08 0.61
CA SER A 860 -0.86 8.19 1.76
C SER A 860 -1.16 8.91 3.08
N VAL A 861 -1.26 8.14 4.16
CA VAL A 861 -1.39 8.70 5.51
C VAL A 861 -0.09 9.34 6.00
N ASN A 862 1.05 9.00 5.41
CA ASN A 862 2.34 9.54 5.82
C ASN A 862 2.59 10.90 5.15
N ILE A 863 2.85 11.93 5.95
CA ILE A 863 3.29 13.24 5.49
C ILE A 863 4.82 13.24 5.46
N PRO A 864 5.46 13.22 4.28
CA PRO A 864 6.91 13.13 4.19
C PRO A 864 7.61 14.46 4.48
N TYR A 865 8.87 14.38 4.86
CA TYR A 865 9.78 15.51 4.78
C TYR A 865 10.14 15.79 3.32
N VAL A 866 10.24 17.06 2.99
CA VAL A 866 10.56 17.53 1.65
C VAL A 866 11.72 18.51 1.71
N SER A 867 12.54 18.51 0.67
CA SER A 867 13.67 19.41 0.49
C SER A 867 13.53 20.16 -0.82
N VAL A 868 13.76 21.46 -0.79
CA VAL A 868 13.82 22.31 -1.98
C VAL A 868 15.06 23.19 -1.93
N TYR A 869 15.77 23.32 -3.04
CA TYR A 869 16.89 24.25 -3.16
C TYR A 869 17.25 24.57 -4.62
N LEU A 870 17.86 25.71 -4.83
CA LEU A 870 18.35 26.13 -6.14
C LEU A 870 19.89 25.97 -6.19
N GLU A 871 20.35 24.90 -6.84
CA GLU A 871 21.77 24.64 -7.08
C GLU A 871 22.38 25.79 -7.86
N GLY A 872 23.48 26.35 -7.35
CA GLY A 872 24.16 27.52 -7.90
C GLY A 872 23.74 28.85 -7.27
N TYR A 873 22.78 28.84 -6.33
CA TYR A 873 22.35 30.03 -5.60
C TYR A 873 22.21 29.79 -4.09
N ASP A 874 21.47 28.76 -3.67
CA ASP A 874 21.30 28.44 -2.26
C ASP A 874 22.54 27.77 -1.68
N SER A 875 22.89 28.09 -0.42
CA SER A 875 24.00 27.49 0.30
C SER A 875 23.66 26.12 0.88
N GLU A 876 22.40 25.91 1.27
CA GLU A 876 21.89 24.67 1.89
C GLU A 876 20.43 24.42 1.46
N PRO A 877 19.98 23.16 1.39
CA PRO A 877 18.58 22.82 1.13
C PRO A 877 17.66 23.30 2.26
N GLN A 878 16.47 23.75 1.91
CA GLN A 878 15.39 24.02 2.85
C GLN A 878 14.61 22.73 3.07
N VAL A 879 14.63 22.19 4.29
CA VAL A 879 13.91 20.98 4.69
C VAL A 879 12.69 21.35 5.53
N MET A 880 11.52 20.82 5.18
CA MET A 880 10.24 21.09 5.85
C MET A 880 9.28 19.90 5.71
N SER A 881 8.19 19.89 6.46
CA SER A 881 7.08 18.95 6.20
C SER A 881 6.37 19.30 4.89
N GLN A 882 5.85 18.30 4.17
CA GLN A 882 5.04 18.55 2.96
C GLN A 882 3.88 19.52 3.23
N SER A 883 3.27 19.45 4.41
CA SER A 883 2.15 20.34 4.80
C SER A 883 2.56 21.81 4.94
N GLU A 884 3.83 22.10 5.21
CA GLU A 884 4.40 23.43 5.36
C GLU A 884 4.95 24.00 4.03
N MET A 885 5.00 23.14 2.99
CA MET A 885 5.58 23.53 1.70
C MET A 885 4.74 24.64 1.04
N SER A 886 5.40 25.75 0.71
CA SER A 886 4.83 26.91 0.05
C SER A 886 5.62 27.28 -1.21
N SER A 887 5.28 28.40 -1.86
CA SER A 887 6.09 28.91 -2.96
C SER A 887 7.48 29.34 -2.48
N VAL A 888 8.48 29.11 -3.32
CA VAL A 888 9.87 29.55 -3.09
C VAL A 888 10.15 30.76 -3.97
N ILE A 889 10.64 31.84 -3.35
CA ILE A 889 10.85 33.13 -4.03
C ILE A 889 12.34 33.43 -4.13
N TYR A 890 12.79 33.70 -5.34
CA TYR A 890 14.13 34.20 -5.65
C TYR A 890 14.06 35.58 -6.26
N THR A 891 14.85 36.52 -5.74
CA THR A 891 14.92 37.89 -6.25
C THR A 891 16.30 38.16 -6.83
N ASN A 892 16.34 38.93 -7.92
CA ASN A 892 17.58 39.39 -8.55
C ASN A 892 18.61 38.26 -8.85
N LEU A 893 18.15 37.09 -9.28
CA LEU A 893 19.08 36.03 -9.68
C LEU A 893 20.13 36.55 -10.67
N PRO A 894 21.41 36.29 -10.47
CA PRO A 894 22.46 36.58 -11.47
C PRO A 894 22.20 35.89 -12.81
N VAL A 895 22.84 36.35 -13.86
CA VAL A 895 22.85 35.65 -15.17
C VAL A 895 23.60 34.33 -15.01
N GLY A 896 22.96 33.23 -15.36
CA GLY A 896 23.54 31.90 -15.19
C GLY A 896 22.51 30.80 -15.43
N THR A 897 22.97 29.57 -15.29
CA THR A 897 22.13 28.36 -15.30
C THR A 897 22.05 27.78 -13.91
N TYR A 898 20.88 27.50 -13.46
CA TYR A 898 20.56 26.98 -12.15
C TYR A 898 19.77 25.68 -12.27
N LYS A 899 19.82 24.84 -11.25
CA LYS A 899 18.96 23.68 -11.13
C LYS A 899 18.12 23.78 -9.86
N PHE A 900 16.83 23.74 -10.03
CA PHE A 900 15.90 23.72 -8.90
C PHE A 900 15.56 22.26 -8.59
N HIS A 901 15.87 21.86 -7.36
CA HIS A 901 15.69 20.51 -6.84
C HIS A 901 14.45 20.45 -5.96
N ILE A 902 13.64 19.43 -6.16
CA ILE A 902 12.53 19.05 -5.27
C ILE A 902 12.76 17.60 -4.89
N ALA A 903 12.88 17.30 -3.61
CA ALA A 903 13.09 15.94 -3.15
C ALA A 903 12.14 15.58 -2.00
N VAL A 904 11.63 14.35 -2.01
CA VAL A 904 11.04 13.71 -0.83
C VAL A 904 12.16 13.02 -0.08
N LEU A 905 12.25 13.26 1.21
CA LEU A 905 13.29 12.73 2.07
C LEU A 905 12.80 11.50 2.84
N ASP A 906 13.74 10.73 3.38
CA ASP A 906 13.48 9.63 4.30
C ASP A 906 12.81 10.13 5.60
N HIS A 907 12.38 9.19 6.44
CA HIS A 907 11.74 9.49 7.74
C HIS A 907 12.62 10.33 8.70
N LYS A 908 13.94 10.37 8.47
CA LYS A 908 14.89 11.18 9.22
C LYS A 908 15.03 12.59 8.64
N GLY A 909 14.46 12.87 7.48
CA GLY A 909 14.62 14.13 6.77
C GLY A 909 16.05 14.36 6.26
N GLN A 910 16.82 13.31 5.99
CA GLN A 910 18.25 13.40 5.69
C GLN A 910 18.58 13.01 4.25
N ASN A 911 18.02 11.89 3.76
CA ASN A 911 18.37 11.35 2.45
C ASN A 911 17.20 11.45 1.48
N PRO A 912 17.44 11.83 0.21
CA PRO A 912 16.40 11.86 -0.79
C PRO A 912 15.98 10.43 -1.17
N VAL A 913 14.67 10.15 -1.06
CA VAL A 913 14.03 8.91 -1.54
C VAL A 913 13.68 9.06 -3.01
N VAL A 914 13.13 10.22 -3.38
CA VAL A 914 12.79 10.56 -4.77
C VAL A 914 13.14 12.03 -5.01
N GLU A 915 13.68 12.37 -6.18
CA GLU A 915 14.08 13.72 -6.55
C GLU A 915 13.61 14.07 -7.96
N SER A 916 13.25 15.34 -8.16
CA SER A 916 12.98 15.94 -9.47
C SER A 916 13.80 17.22 -9.62
N VAL A 917 14.41 17.42 -10.79
CA VAL A 917 15.30 18.55 -11.07
C VAL A 917 14.77 19.33 -12.26
N TYR A 918 14.71 20.66 -12.14
CA TYR A 918 14.28 21.60 -13.17
C TYR A 918 15.39 22.60 -13.50
N THR A 919 15.63 22.82 -14.78
CA THR A 919 16.66 23.75 -15.23
C THR A 919 16.07 25.15 -15.40
N ILE A 920 16.74 26.17 -14.82
CA ILE A 920 16.39 27.58 -14.93
C ILE A 920 17.57 28.32 -15.54
N GLU A 921 17.36 29.06 -16.63
CA GLU A 921 18.40 29.81 -17.34
C GLU A 921 18.06 31.31 -17.39
N LYS A 922 18.85 32.14 -16.70
CA LYS A 922 18.77 33.58 -16.87
C LYS A 922 19.77 34.05 -17.94
N ARG A 923 19.23 34.58 -19.06
CA ARG A 923 19.98 34.91 -20.25
C ARG A 923 20.60 36.30 -20.21
N GLN A 924 21.79 36.44 -20.79
CA GLN A 924 22.30 37.74 -21.23
C GLN A 924 21.52 38.20 -22.47
N ARG A 925 21.23 39.48 -22.56
CA ARG A 925 20.64 40.08 -23.79
C ARG A 925 21.54 39.70 -24.97
N SER A 926 21.06 38.94 -25.95
CA SER A 926 21.76 38.81 -27.22
C SER A 926 21.78 40.20 -27.85
N THR A 927 22.91 40.82 -27.90
CA THR A 927 23.15 41.92 -28.83
C THR A 927 23.07 41.33 -30.23
N ILE A 928 21.88 41.27 -30.81
CA ILE A 928 21.74 41.26 -32.25
C ILE A 928 22.23 42.62 -32.71
N THR A 929 23.53 42.70 -32.94
CA THR A 929 24.11 43.74 -33.79
C THR A 929 23.37 43.68 -35.10
N GLY A 930 22.56 44.68 -35.37
CA GLY A 930 21.98 44.94 -36.66
C GLY A 930 23.09 44.95 -37.72
N GLY A 931 23.19 43.84 -38.46
CA GLY A 931 24.04 43.66 -39.60
C GLY A 931 23.18 43.58 -40.85
N LEU A 932 22.95 44.74 -41.46
CA LEU A 932 22.74 44.94 -42.89
C LEU A 932 21.85 43.93 -43.66
N TRP A 933 20.64 44.33 -43.87
CA TRP A 933 19.91 44.04 -45.09
C TRP A 933 20.50 44.94 -46.20
N PHE A 934 21.31 44.40 -47.07
CA PHE A 934 21.50 44.82 -48.47
C PHE A 934 21.77 43.60 -49.32
N ILE A 935 20.90 43.42 -50.30
CA ILE A 935 20.73 42.68 -51.52
C ILE A 935 19.72 41.56 -51.42
#